data_245037eb3c4dcb0c0073a8ace293f01a
#
_entry.id   245037eb3c4dcb0c0073a8ace293f01a
#
_cell.length_a   1.000
_cell.length_b   1.000
_cell.length_c   1.000
_cell.angle_alpha   90.00
_cell.angle_beta   90.00
_cell.angle_gamma   90.00
#
_symmetry.space_group_name_H-M   'P 1'
#
loop_
_entity.id
_entity.type
_entity.pdbx_description
1 polymer ?
#
loop_
_entity_poly.entity_id
_entity_poly.type
_entity_poly.pdbx_seq_one_letter_code
_entity_poly.pdbx_strand_id
1 'polypeptide(L)'
;VDKNQPQKHKQRKPSKGEPNADAERAPVTVEYRRKPANPTMARGMRFVGQATSGRRTTHPGLIPGIGVEKTGVVYKTSWIVFGIALAASLGVLAWAVIAPQNLLDVGTTMREGVTSNFGWFFTALILLIMVFMFVIALAPTGNIKLGEDDEEPDYSRATWISMLFAAGLGIGLIFYGPMEPMQHFIDAPPASDAPSGDSANVLPAMSQALLHQTLFTWGIYALVGGAIAYASYRRGRLPLISGLFEPVFPDGPNRLLGKIIDVFAVLVTLFGTATSLGIGALQIQAGTEIVTGWSVAGNKFLIGAVTILTCVFIYSAVSGVKKGLRILSNMNMFLVIFLALFVLVTGPTLFVLDLIPTSLVHYLSTFPDMFAISPSQGEETAEFMTAWTTMYWAWWISWSPFVGMFIAKISRGRTIREFTFTVILGPGLISVVWYVIFGGTAIYQVLNDFGLEIKGSGENVMFDLLGELPLASVMQVITLLAVLIFFTTAADSATLVMGTMSQHGRPEPSRWATVTWGVALGSVSLALLLIGGQNALSGLQAIMVASALPFAIILLGVMWCWFVDLRNDPYMIRRHYAKSAIAQGVRRGIEEHGDDFVFGAEGVDPEEGAGAKSRYESEDPELSEWYTEHAEAREEAEAVAAEDPDASTPGPIHVEGKEYDDTPPPPQH
;
A
#
# COMPACT_ATOMS: atom_id res chain seq x y z
N VAL A 1 42.59 0.67 -67.72
CA VAL A 1 42.98 2.08 -67.72
C VAL A 1 41.86 2.88 -67.24
N ASP A 2 41.76 3.06 -65.94
CA ASP A 2 42.02 4.26 -65.11
C ASP A 2 41.03 5.41 -65.28
N LYS A 3 40.24 5.70 -64.23
CA LYS A 3 40.23 6.90 -63.41
C LYS A 3 38.92 7.03 -62.61
N ASN A 4 38.96 6.68 -61.36
CA ASN A 4 38.05 7.20 -60.34
C ASN A 4 38.72 8.42 -59.66
N GLN A 5 38.10 9.58 -59.72
CA GLN A 5 38.34 10.69 -58.82
C GLN A 5 37.00 11.15 -58.21
N PRO A 6 36.92 11.43 -56.91
CA PRO A 6 35.70 11.92 -56.28
C PRO A 6 35.49 13.42 -56.58
N GLN A 7 34.27 13.77 -56.93
CA GLN A 7 33.86 15.16 -57.15
C GLN A 7 33.78 15.90 -55.80
N LYS A 8 34.50 16.99 -55.72
CA LYS A 8 34.40 18.00 -54.65
C LYS A 8 33.06 18.75 -54.75
N HIS A 9 32.20 18.64 -53.75
CA HIS A 9 31.05 19.51 -53.59
C HIS A 9 31.51 20.94 -53.44
N LYS A 10 31.09 21.81 -54.35
CA LYS A 10 31.27 23.26 -54.31
C LYS A 10 30.33 23.85 -53.27
N GLN A 11 30.87 24.52 -52.27
CA GLN A 11 30.13 25.41 -51.38
C GLN A 11 29.42 26.47 -52.22
N ARG A 12 28.10 26.56 -52.17
CA ARG A 12 27.27 27.64 -52.69
C ARG A 12 27.36 28.81 -51.70
N LYS A 13 27.85 29.98 -52.17
CA LYS A 13 27.72 31.25 -51.45
C LYS A 13 26.26 31.64 -51.33
N PRO A 14 25.77 32.18 -50.18
CA PRO A 14 24.43 32.65 -50.02
C PRO A 14 24.13 33.84 -50.95
N SER A 15 22.96 33.79 -51.61
CA SER A 15 22.43 34.92 -52.41
C SER A 15 21.94 35.99 -51.51
N LYS A 16 22.31 37.25 -51.76
CA LYS A 16 21.80 38.48 -51.10
C LYS A 16 20.34 38.69 -51.53
N GLY A 17 19.42 38.68 -50.61
CA GLY A 17 18.12 39.32 -50.81
C GLY A 17 16.88 38.51 -50.39
N GLU A 18 16.84 37.96 -49.19
CA GLU A 18 15.57 37.57 -48.54
C GLU A 18 15.42 38.29 -47.20
N PRO A 19 14.17 38.64 -46.80
CA PRO A 19 13.97 39.40 -45.57
C PRO A 19 14.29 38.50 -44.36
N ASN A 20 15.07 39.10 -43.47
CA ASN A 20 15.56 38.54 -42.24
C ASN A 20 14.45 37.88 -41.41
N ALA A 21 14.34 36.56 -41.50
CA ALA A 21 13.51 35.77 -40.61
C ALA A 21 14.17 35.50 -39.22
N ASP A 22 15.35 36.12 -39.00
CA ASP A 22 16.16 35.92 -37.80
C ASP A 22 15.75 36.82 -36.62
N ALA A 23 14.62 37.50 -36.72
CA ALA A 23 14.25 38.49 -35.71
C ALA A 23 13.51 37.95 -34.47
N GLU A 24 13.43 36.64 -34.21
CA GLU A 24 12.82 36.19 -32.96
C GLU A 24 13.27 34.81 -32.45
N ARG A 25 14.45 34.36 -32.77
CA ARG A 25 15.08 33.29 -31.99
C ARG A 25 15.88 33.91 -30.87
N ALA A 26 15.21 34.31 -29.79
CA ALA A 26 15.92 34.50 -28.53
C ALA A 26 16.57 33.17 -28.17
N PRO A 27 17.88 33.11 -27.90
CA PRO A 27 18.51 31.88 -27.45
C PRO A 27 17.81 31.44 -26.16
N VAL A 28 17.13 30.33 -26.20
CA VAL A 28 16.57 29.72 -25.02
C VAL A 28 17.73 29.06 -24.30
N THR A 29 18.49 29.86 -23.57
CA THR A 29 19.55 29.36 -22.69
C THR A 29 18.90 28.58 -21.58
N VAL A 30 18.99 27.26 -21.66
CA VAL A 30 18.77 26.39 -20.53
C VAL A 30 19.93 26.63 -19.58
N GLU A 31 19.71 27.38 -18.49
CA GLU A 31 20.67 27.41 -17.39
C GLU A 31 20.72 26.02 -16.74
N TYR A 32 21.47 25.11 -17.34
CA TYR A 32 21.90 23.89 -16.68
C TYR A 32 22.91 24.29 -15.61
N ARG A 33 22.40 24.46 -14.41
CA ARG A 33 23.27 24.65 -13.26
C ARG A 33 24.02 23.35 -13.03
N ARG A 34 25.32 23.35 -13.27
CA ARG A 34 26.23 22.32 -12.83
C ARG A 34 25.89 21.96 -11.39
N LYS A 35 25.66 20.68 -11.12
CA LYS A 35 25.29 20.06 -9.85
C LYS A 35 24.66 21.01 -8.85
N PRO A 36 23.39 20.86 -8.54
CA PRO A 36 22.71 21.73 -7.60
C PRO A 36 23.44 21.72 -6.26
N ALA A 37 23.67 22.91 -5.70
CA ALA A 37 24.24 23.10 -4.37
C ALA A 37 23.38 22.49 -3.26
N ASN A 38 22.21 21.96 -3.58
CA ASN A 38 21.29 21.26 -2.68
C ASN A 38 20.74 20.04 -3.39
N PRO A 39 21.26 18.85 -3.12
CA PRO A 39 20.92 17.61 -3.81
C PRO A 39 19.55 17.02 -3.40
N THR A 40 18.70 17.74 -2.66
CA THR A 40 17.43 17.25 -2.10
C THR A 40 16.34 16.96 -3.11
N MET A 41 16.52 17.25 -4.38
CA MET A 41 15.57 16.86 -5.42
C MET A 41 16.24 15.90 -6.40
N ALA A 42 15.55 14.82 -6.69
CA ALA A 42 15.93 13.95 -7.78
C ALA A 42 16.16 14.80 -9.05
N ARG A 43 17.26 14.53 -9.76
CA ARG A 43 17.64 15.25 -11.01
C ARG A 43 16.46 15.28 -11.98
N GLY A 44 15.77 14.15 -12.14
CA GLY A 44 14.57 14.02 -12.97
C GLY A 44 13.42 14.94 -12.58
N MET A 45 13.22 15.27 -11.29
CA MET A 45 12.14 16.17 -10.87
C MET A 45 12.33 17.60 -11.33
N ARG A 46 13.57 18.08 -11.42
CA ARG A 46 13.86 19.42 -11.97
C ARG A 46 13.51 19.51 -13.44
N PHE A 47 13.89 18.50 -14.22
CA PHE A 47 13.54 18.42 -15.63
C PHE A 47 12.04 18.33 -15.84
N VAL A 48 11.35 17.53 -15.04
CA VAL A 48 9.87 17.45 -15.06
C VAL A 48 9.24 18.79 -14.72
N GLY A 49 9.72 19.47 -13.68
CA GLY A 49 9.26 20.81 -13.30
C GLY A 49 9.42 21.81 -14.43
N GLN A 50 10.55 21.81 -15.12
CA GLN A 50 10.80 22.65 -16.29
C GLN A 50 9.90 22.27 -17.47
N ALA A 51 9.76 20.98 -17.76
CA ALA A 51 8.95 20.48 -18.87
C ALA A 51 7.44 20.76 -18.68
N THR A 52 6.97 20.83 -17.43
CA THR A 52 5.54 21.03 -17.10
C THR A 52 5.17 22.49 -16.82
N SER A 53 6.13 23.35 -16.50
CA SER A 53 5.89 24.74 -16.10
C SER A 53 5.58 25.72 -17.26
N GLY A 54 5.44 25.23 -18.48
CA GLY A 54 5.22 26.05 -19.68
C GLY A 54 6.50 26.75 -20.21
N ARG A 55 7.58 26.78 -19.45
CA ARG A 55 8.92 27.18 -19.89
C ARG A 55 9.70 25.95 -20.34
N ARG A 56 9.22 25.31 -21.40
CA ARG A 56 9.83 24.11 -21.95
C ARG A 56 11.14 24.47 -22.64
N THR A 57 12.22 24.39 -21.91
CA THR A 57 13.57 24.65 -22.41
C THR A 57 14.27 23.35 -22.82
N THR A 58 13.95 22.24 -22.16
CA THR A 58 14.53 20.92 -22.44
C THR A 58 13.70 20.17 -23.47
N HIS A 59 14.36 19.59 -24.44
CA HIS A 59 13.71 18.76 -25.46
C HIS A 59 13.06 17.52 -24.79
N PRO A 60 11.76 17.24 -25.03
CA PRO A 60 11.05 16.15 -24.35
C PRO A 60 11.70 14.78 -24.54
N GLY A 61 12.33 14.52 -25.68
CA GLY A 61 13.06 13.29 -25.96
C GLY A 61 14.34 13.14 -25.13
N LEU A 62 14.90 14.24 -24.66
CA LEU A 62 16.13 14.28 -23.87
C LEU A 62 15.88 14.40 -22.36
N ILE A 63 14.61 14.36 -21.90
CA ILE A 63 14.34 14.35 -20.47
C ILE A 63 14.93 13.07 -19.89
N PRO A 64 15.94 13.14 -19.00
CA PRO A 64 16.58 11.94 -18.46
C PRO A 64 15.64 11.12 -17.63
N GLY A 65 15.97 9.85 -17.43
CA GLY A 65 15.35 8.99 -16.45
C GLY A 65 15.48 9.56 -15.04
N ILE A 66 14.71 9.05 -14.10
CA ILE A 66 14.81 9.47 -12.70
C ILE A 66 15.95 8.73 -12.04
N GLY A 67 16.97 9.49 -11.63
CA GLY A 67 17.94 9.06 -10.63
C GLY A 67 17.60 9.74 -9.31
N VAL A 68 17.38 9.00 -8.25
CA VAL A 68 17.13 9.54 -6.90
C VAL A 68 18.46 9.63 -6.17
N GLU A 69 19.04 10.83 -6.09
CA GLU A 69 20.22 11.04 -5.25
C GLU A 69 19.85 10.82 -3.78
N LYS A 70 20.51 9.89 -3.11
CA LYS A 70 20.43 9.72 -1.66
C LYS A 70 21.02 10.96 -1.00
N THR A 71 20.18 11.85 -0.55
CA THR A 71 20.60 13.01 0.25
C THR A 71 20.70 12.61 1.72
N GLY A 72 21.69 13.15 2.41
CA GLY A 72 21.79 13.06 3.87
C GLY A 72 20.61 13.79 4.53
N VAL A 73 19.44 13.15 4.58
CA VAL A 73 18.26 13.71 5.23
C VAL A 73 18.46 13.68 6.74
N VAL A 74 18.54 14.87 7.35
CA VAL A 74 18.54 14.96 8.82
C VAL A 74 17.10 14.79 9.31
N TYR A 75 16.78 13.60 9.79
CA TYR A 75 15.47 13.30 10.36
C TYR A 75 15.29 13.99 11.72
N LYS A 76 14.33 14.91 11.82
CA LYS A 76 13.95 15.58 13.06
C LYS A 76 12.58 15.10 13.51
N THR A 77 12.38 14.99 14.82
CA THR A 77 11.03 14.72 15.36
C THR A 77 10.10 15.89 15.03
N SER A 78 8.96 15.59 14.40
CA SER A 78 7.90 16.56 14.21
C SER A 78 7.10 16.71 15.53
N TRP A 79 7.55 17.60 16.40
CA TRP A 79 6.92 17.79 17.71
C TRP A 79 5.44 18.17 17.64
N ILE A 80 5.00 18.79 16.54
CA ILE A 80 3.59 19.11 16.31
C ILE A 80 2.81 17.81 16.04
N VAL A 81 3.26 16.98 15.10
CA VAL A 81 2.59 15.71 14.80
C VAL A 81 2.63 14.78 16.01
N PHE A 82 3.79 14.60 16.60
CA PHE A 82 3.99 13.76 17.76
C PHE A 82 3.13 14.23 18.95
N GLY A 83 3.20 15.53 19.29
CA GLY A 83 2.52 16.09 20.46
C GLY A 83 1.01 16.10 20.33
N ILE A 84 0.47 16.49 19.15
CA ILE A 84 -0.99 16.51 18.94
C ILE A 84 -1.55 15.08 18.91
N ALA A 85 -0.91 14.17 18.17
CA ALA A 85 -1.39 12.79 18.10
C ALA A 85 -1.31 12.09 19.46
N LEU A 86 -0.23 12.30 20.22
CA LEU A 86 -0.11 11.76 21.58
C LEU A 86 -1.14 12.38 22.53
N ALA A 87 -1.32 13.70 22.49
CA ALA A 87 -2.31 14.38 23.33
C ALA A 87 -3.75 13.91 23.04
N ALA A 88 -4.10 13.70 21.77
CA ALA A 88 -5.38 13.14 21.38
C ALA A 88 -5.54 11.69 21.89
N SER A 89 -4.51 10.86 21.76
CA SER A 89 -4.51 9.47 22.27
C SER A 89 -4.66 9.42 23.80
N LEU A 90 -3.93 10.26 24.52
CA LEU A 90 -4.04 10.38 25.97
C LEU A 90 -5.37 10.99 26.39
N GLY A 91 -5.95 11.89 25.60
CA GLY A 91 -7.28 12.45 25.80
C GLY A 91 -8.36 11.37 25.75
N VAL A 92 -8.32 10.50 24.73
CA VAL A 92 -9.22 9.33 24.62
C VAL A 92 -9.01 8.38 25.79
N LEU A 93 -7.76 8.08 26.16
CA LEU A 93 -7.44 7.23 27.30
C LEU A 93 -7.97 7.82 28.63
N ALA A 94 -7.75 9.09 28.86
CA ALA A 94 -8.27 9.79 30.07
C ALA A 94 -9.80 9.77 30.08
N TRP A 95 -10.45 10.04 28.97
CA TRP A 95 -11.89 9.95 28.83
C TRP A 95 -12.41 8.55 29.11
N ALA A 96 -11.74 7.54 28.62
CA ALA A 96 -12.02 6.13 28.85
C ALA A 96 -11.98 5.76 30.35
N VAL A 97 -11.03 6.33 31.10
CA VAL A 97 -10.87 6.07 32.55
C VAL A 97 -11.85 6.88 33.40
N ILE A 98 -12.07 8.15 33.05
CA ILE A 98 -12.88 9.09 33.87
C ILE A 98 -14.37 8.87 33.64
N ALA A 99 -14.80 8.68 32.39
CA ALA A 99 -16.18 8.57 31.98
C ALA A 99 -16.40 7.49 30.91
N PRO A 100 -16.17 6.21 31.23
CA PRO A 100 -16.19 5.11 30.30
C PRO A 100 -17.52 4.99 29.53
N GLN A 101 -18.64 5.06 30.23
CA GLN A 101 -19.96 4.95 29.62
C GLN A 101 -20.23 6.12 28.64
N ASN A 102 -19.84 7.33 29.02
CA ASN A 102 -20.01 8.50 28.15
C ASN A 102 -19.16 8.39 26.89
N LEU A 103 -17.92 7.86 26.97
CA LEU A 103 -17.10 7.60 25.81
C LEU A 103 -17.74 6.55 24.90
N LEU A 104 -18.31 5.49 25.46
CA LEU A 104 -19.00 4.46 24.69
C LEU A 104 -20.23 5.04 23.97
N ASP A 105 -21.08 5.78 24.70
CA ASP A 105 -22.31 6.39 24.17
C ASP A 105 -21.99 7.38 23.04
N VAL A 106 -21.03 8.29 23.26
CA VAL A 106 -20.58 9.25 22.24
C VAL A 106 -19.92 8.53 21.07
N GLY A 107 -19.05 7.55 21.32
CA GLY A 107 -18.41 6.77 20.27
C GLY A 107 -19.42 6.01 19.41
N THR A 108 -20.41 5.38 20.02
CA THR A 108 -21.50 4.68 19.31
C THR A 108 -22.33 5.65 18.49
N THR A 109 -22.74 6.80 19.07
CA THR A 109 -23.46 7.85 18.33
C THR A 109 -22.64 8.39 17.16
N MET A 110 -21.33 8.59 17.34
CA MET A 110 -20.45 9.00 16.25
C MET A 110 -20.35 7.92 15.16
N ARG A 111 -20.21 6.64 15.54
CA ARG A 111 -20.18 5.52 14.58
C ARG A 111 -21.47 5.48 13.78
N GLU A 112 -22.63 5.48 14.42
CA GLU A 112 -23.93 5.50 13.77
C GLU A 112 -24.12 6.72 12.88
N GLY A 113 -23.73 7.91 13.35
CA GLY A 113 -23.75 9.14 12.56
C GLY A 113 -22.84 9.07 11.34
N VAL A 114 -21.65 8.47 11.44
CA VAL A 114 -20.74 8.28 10.31
C VAL A 114 -21.31 7.24 9.34
N THR A 115 -21.76 6.10 9.83
CA THR A 115 -22.24 5.02 8.95
C THR A 115 -23.55 5.38 8.25
N SER A 116 -24.50 6.03 8.93
CA SER A 116 -25.77 6.44 8.33
C SER A 116 -25.62 7.58 7.33
N ASN A 117 -24.76 8.59 7.62
CA ASN A 117 -24.63 9.75 6.72
C ASN A 117 -23.53 9.60 5.66
N PHE A 118 -22.49 8.82 5.92
CA PHE A 118 -21.32 8.67 5.05
C PHE A 118 -21.06 7.23 4.60
N GLY A 119 -21.91 6.25 4.90
CA GLY A 119 -21.77 4.87 4.42
C GLY A 119 -21.67 4.79 2.91
N TRP A 120 -22.49 5.57 2.18
CA TRP A 120 -22.40 5.71 0.73
C TRP A 120 -21.04 6.21 0.25
N PHE A 121 -20.41 7.12 1.01
CA PHE A 121 -19.11 7.68 0.66
C PHE A 121 -18.01 6.63 0.78
N PHE A 122 -18.01 5.82 1.84
CA PHE A 122 -17.06 4.71 1.98
C PHE A 122 -17.18 3.73 0.83
N THR A 123 -18.41 3.30 0.51
CA THR A 123 -18.66 2.37 -0.61
C THR A 123 -18.20 2.96 -1.95
N ALA A 124 -18.56 4.21 -2.23
CA ALA A 124 -18.13 4.90 -3.45
C ALA A 124 -16.61 5.06 -3.53
N LEU A 125 -15.96 5.40 -2.42
CA LEU A 125 -14.52 5.54 -2.33
C LEU A 125 -13.81 4.22 -2.66
N ILE A 126 -14.27 3.11 -2.09
CA ILE A 126 -13.67 1.79 -2.32
C ILE A 126 -13.75 1.39 -3.80
N LEU A 127 -14.92 1.57 -4.42
CA LEU A 127 -15.08 1.35 -5.86
C LEU A 127 -14.17 2.25 -6.69
N LEU A 128 -14.10 3.53 -6.34
CA LEU A 128 -13.25 4.50 -7.03
C LEU A 128 -11.76 4.15 -6.91
N ILE A 129 -11.30 3.71 -5.72
CA ILE A 129 -9.94 3.23 -5.50
C ILE A 129 -9.65 2.04 -6.42
N MET A 130 -10.55 1.06 -6.48
CA MET A 130 -10.35 -0.13 -7.31
C MET A 130 -10.26 0.23 -8.80
N VAL A 131 -11.19 1.07 -9.28
CA VAL A 131 -11.16 1.56 -10.66
C VAL A 131 -9.87 2.33 -10.95
N PHE A 132 -9.47 3.23 -10.05
CA PHE A 132 -8.23 4.01 -10.18
C PHE A 132 -7.01 3.11 -10.28
N MET A 133 -6.86 2.13 -9.40
CA MET A 133 -5.73 1.21 -9.39
C MET A 133 -5.64 0.41 -10.69
N PHE A 134 -6.75 -0.12 -11.19
CA PHE A 134 -6.75 -0.84 -12.47
C PHE A 134 -6.50 0.08 -13.66
N VAL A 135 -7.05 1.29 -13.65
CA VAL A 135 -6.82 2.27 -14.74
C VAL A 135 -5.33 2.62 -14.83
N ILE A 136 -4.66 2.95 -13.73
CA ILE A 136 -3.23 3.28 -13.76
C ILE A 136 -2.34 2.08 -14.11
N ALA A 137 -2.76 0.85 -13.75
CA ALA A 137 -2.02 -0.37 -14.06
C ALA A 137 -2.16 -0.79 -15.54
N LEU A 138 -3.35 -0.67 -16.12
CA LEU A 138 -3.62 -1.04 -17.51
C LEU A 138 -3.17 0.03 -18.50
N ALA A 139 -3.18 1.29 -18.10
CA ALA A 139 -2.68 2.42 -18.89
C ALA A 139 -1.15 2.33 -19.09
N PRO A 140 -0.57 3.17 -19.97
CA PRO A 140 0.89 3.27 -20.11
C PRO A 140 1.64 3.56 -18.82
N THR A 141 1.01 4.22 -17.85
CA THR A 141 1.52 4.47 -16.50
C THR A 141 1.89 3.19 -15.76
N GLY A 142 1.24 2.06 -16.09
CA GLY A 142 1.55 0.76 -15.53
C GLY A 142 2.97 0.26 -15.78
N ASN A 143 3.68 0.81 -16.77
CA ASN A 143 5.07 0.46 -17.05
C ASN A 143 6.08 1.30 -16.24
N ILE A 144 5.63 2.33 -15.54
CA ILE A 144 6.48 3.14 -14.66
C ILE A 144 6.96 2.27 -13.51
N LYS A 145 8.25 2.31 -13.20
CA LYS A 145 8.84 1.61 -12.05
C LYS A 145 8.64 2.42 -10.76
N LEU A 146 8.47 1.73 -9.67
CA LEU A 146 8.49 2.26 -8.31
C LEU A 146 9.95 2.42 -7.85
N GLY A 147 10.66 3.31 -8.52
CA GLY A 147 12.09 3.52 -8.37
C GLY A 147 12.68 4.20 -9.60
N GLU A 148 13.95 4.03 -9.84
CA GLU A 148 14.66 4.49 -11.03
C GLU A 148 14.21 3.72 -12.28
N ASP A 149 14.47 4.25 -13.46
CA ASP A 149 13.98 3.64 -14.71
C ASP A 149 14.61 2.25 -14.99
N ASP A 150 15.84 2.03 -14.57
CA ASP A 150 16.63 0.81 -14.70
C ASP A 150 16.68 -0.04 -13.41
N GLU A 151 16.13 0.45 -12.30
CA GLU A 151 16.18 -0.23 -11.01
C GLU A 151 15.49 -1.61 -11.06
N GLU A 152 16.15 -2.61 -10.48
CA GLU A 152 15.61 -3.95 -10.35
C GLU A 152 14.93 -4.18 -8.99
N PRO A 153 13.98 -5.13 -8.90
CA PRO A 153 13.30 -5.43 -7.65
C PRO A 153 14.24 -6.06 -6.61
N ASP A 154 14.19 -5.55 -5.36
CA ASP A 154 14.99 -6.05 -4.23
C ASP A 154 14.70 -7.52 -3.85
N TYR A 155 13.52 -8.05 -4.21
CA TYR A 155 13.06 -9.39 -3.83
C TYR A 155 12.57 -10.19 -5.04
N SER A 156 12.79 -11.50 -5.03
CA SER A 156 12.16 -12.40 -6.00
C SER A 156 10.62 -12.31 -5.89
N ARG A 157 9.90 -12.65 -6.97
CA ARG A 157 8.42 -12.60 -6.97
C ARG A 157 7.80 -13.46 -5.86
N ALA A 158 8.32 -14.66 -5.67
CA ALA A 158 7.81 -15.57 -4.65
C ALA A 158 8.00 -15.02 -3.23
N THR A 159 9.22 -14.51 -2.93
CA THR A 159 9.52 -13.88 -1.65
C THR A 159 8.64 -12.66 -1.40
N TRP A 160 8.47 -11.81 -2.41
CA TRP A 160 7.63 -10.62 -2.32
C TRP A 160 6.17 -10.95 -2.03
N ILE A 161 5.56 -11.91 -2.76
CA ILE A 161 4.18 -12.36 -2.50
C ILE A 161 4.04 -12.93 -1.08
N SER A 162 5.02 -13.71 -0.62
CA SER A 162 5.02 -14.25 0.76
C SER A 162 5.08 -13.12 1.80
N MET A 163 5.87 -12.07 1.54
CA MET A 163 5.95 -10.91 2.44
C MET A 163 4.67 -10.08 2.43
N LEU A 164 4.02 -9.90 1.27
CA LEU A 164 2.72 -9.24 1.15
C LEU A 164 1.66 -9.99 1.97
N PHE A 165 1.62 -11.30 1.82
CA PHE A 165 0.70 -12.14 2.58
C PHE A 165 0.93 -12.01 4.10
N ALA A 166 2.19 -12.07 4.54
CA ALA A 166 2.53 -11.94 5.96
C ALA A 166 2.15 -10.58 6.56
N ALA A 167 2.15 -9.51 5.76
CA ALA A 167 1.87 -8.16 6.22
C ALA A 167 0.39 -7.81 6.38
N GLY A 168 -0.44 -8.39 5.51
CA GLY A 168 -1.87 -8.07 5.48
C GLY A 168 -2.75 -9.05 6.24
N LEU A 169 -2.17 -10.16 6.70
CA LEU A 169 -2.87 -11.16 7.48
C LEU A 169 -2.55 -10.95 8.96
N GLY A 170 -3.56 -10.63 9.71
CA GLY A 170 -3.45 -10.39 11.13
C GLY A 170 -4.40 -11.27 11.93
N ILE A 171 -4.61 -10.87 13.16
CA ILE A 171 -5.56 -11.48 14.10
C ILE A 171 -6.96 -11.63 13.48
N GLY A 172 -7.38 -10.64 12.68
CA GLY A 172 -8.68 -10.65 12.00
C GLY A 172 -8.91 -11.87 11.11
N LEU A 173 -7.85 -12.40 10.48
CA LEU A 173 -7.97 -13.58 9.64
C LEU A 173 -8.39 -14.81 10.45
N ILE A 174 -7.78 -15.04 11.62
CA ILE A 174 -8.12 -16.16 12.50
C ILE A 174 -9.52 -15.95 13.12
N PHE A 175 -9.87 -14.72 13.44
CA PHE A 175 -11.15 -14.37 14.03
C PHE A 175 -12.29 -14.50 13.02
N TYR A 176 -12.24 -13.72 11.96
CA TYR A 176 -13.34 -13.61 10.99
C TYR A 176 -13.39 -14.75 9.97
N GLY A 177 -12.28 -15.50 9.76
CA GLY A 177 -12.22 -16.58 8.82
C GLY A 177 -13.35 -17.60 8.94
N PRO A 178 -13.54 -18.23 10.11
CA PRO A 178 -14.69 -19.09 10.34
C PRO A 178 -15.96 -18.33 10.75
N MET A 179 -15.85 -17.23 11.51
CA MET A 179 -16.98 -16.57 12.16
C MET A 179 -17.87 -15.81 11.17
N GLU A 180 -17.30 -15.02 10.28
CA GLU A 180 -18.07 -14.16 9.37
C GLU A 180 -18.90 -14.96 8.35
N PRO A 181 -18.35 -15.96 7.61
CA PRO A 181 -19.16 -16.80 6.73
C PRO A 181 -20.26 -17.55 7.47
N MET A 182 -19.96 -18.04 8.69
CA MET A 182 -20.93 -18.71 9.54
C MET A 182 -22.05 -17.76 9.98
N GLN A 183 -21.73 -16.53 10.39
CA GLN A 183 -22.72 -15.53 10.77
C GLN A 183 -23.64 -15.19 9.60
N HIS A 184 -23.08 -14.93 8.42
CA HIS A 184 -23.87 -14.67 7.21
C HIS A 184 -24.66 -15.88 6.71
N PHE A 185 -24.24 -17.08 7.07
CA PHE A 185 -25.02 -18.28 6.79
C PHE A 185 -26.23 -18.40 7.71
N ILE A 186 -26.05 -18.15 9.03
CA ILE A 186 -27.12 -18.21 10.04
C ILE A 186 -28.10 -17.03 9.86
N ASP A 187 -27.58 -15.86 9.47
CA ASP A 187 -28.32 -14.63 9.27
C ASP A 187 -28.00 -14.10 7.85
N ALA A 188 -28.89 -14.37 6.91
CA ALA A 188 -28.63 -14.15 5.50
C ALA A 188 -28.40 -12.65 5.20
N PRO A 189 -27.34 -12.31 4.43
CA PRO A 189 -27.06 -10.91 4.09
C PRO A 189 -28.13 -10.32 3.19
N PRO A 190 -28.37 -9.00 3.20
CA PRO A 190 -29.44 -8.35 2.44
C PRO A 190 -29.41 -8.58 0.91
N ALA A 191 -28.23 -8.92 0.37
CA ALA A 191 -28.08 -9.28 -1.05
C ALA A 191 -28.46 -10.73 -1.37
N SER A 192 -28.83 -11.52 -0.37
CA SER A 192 -29.21 -12.93 -0.54
C SER A 192 -30.71 -13.09 -0.65
N ASP A 193 -31.16 -13.79 -1.70
CA ASP A 193 -32.56 -14.24 -1.83
C ASP A 193 -32.80 -15.58 -1.10
N ALA A 194 -31.75 -16.19 -0.53
CA ALA A 194 -31.84 -17.50 0.10
C ALA A 194 -32.23 -17.35 1.60
N PRO A 195 -33.04 -18.29 2.14
CA PRO A 195 -33.39 -18.29 3.55
C PRO A 195 -32.15 -18.44 4.46
N SER A 196 -32.20 -17.82 5.63
CA SER A 196 -31.19 -17.96 6.69
C SER A 196 -31.05 -19.41 7.11
N GLY A 197 -29.83 -19.92 7.22
CA GLY A 197 -29.50 -21.28 7.61
C GLY A 197 -29.80 -22.36 6.56
N ASP A 198 -30.30 -22.00 5.38
CA ASP A 198 -30.56 -22.95 4.29
C ASP A 198 -29.30 -23.17 3.45
N SER A 199 -29.19 -24.37 2.87
CA SER A 199 -28.08 -24.74 1.99
C SER A 199 -27.93 -23.81 0.77
N ALA A 200 -29.01 -23.19 0.30
CA ALA A 200 -28.98 -22.16 -0.75
C ALA A 200 -28.25 -20.91 -0.32
N ASN A 201 -28.14 -20.62 0.99
CA ASN A 201 -27.43 -19.45 1.52
C ASN A 201 -25.92 -19.67 1.69
N VAL A 202 -25.37 -20.85 1.39
CA VAL A 202 -23.93 -21.14 1.55
C VAL A 202 -23.07 -20.21 0.67
N LEU A 203 -23.40 -20.12 -0.63
CA LEU A 203 -22.63 -19.28 -1.57
C LEU A 203 -22.84 -17.77 -1.34
N PRO A 204 -24.06 -17.26 -1.11
CA PRO A 204 -24.27 -15.86 -0.74
C PRO A 204 -23.51 -15.46 0.53
N ALA A 205 -23.60 -16.24 1.60
CA ALA A 205 -22.90 -16.00 2.86
C ALA A 205 -21.38 -15.95 2.68
N MET A 206 -20.82 -16.92 1.95
CA MET A 206 -19.40 -16.94 1.63
C MET A 206 -18.99 -15.73 0.79
N SER A 207 -19.78 -15.38 -0.25
CA SER A 207 -19.48 -14.26 -1.12
C SER A 207 -19.49 -12.91 -0.39
N GLN A 208 -20.39 -12.75 0.58
CA GLN A 208 -20.45 -11.53 1.40
C GLN A 208 -19.18 -11.39 2.27
N ALA A 209 -18.72 -12.47 2.89
CA ALA A 209 -17.47 -12.47 3.62
C ALA A 209 -16.25 -12.21 2.70
N LEU A 210 -16.23 -12.80 1.51
CA LEU A 210 -15.18 -12.56 0.53
C LEU A 210 -15.17 -11.10 0.04
N LEU A 211 -16.33 -10.45 -0.08
CA LEU A 211 -16.41 -9.03 -0.43
C LEU A 211 -15.61 -8.17 0.55
N HIS A 212 -15.78 -8.42 1.84
CA HIS A 212 -15.17 -7.62 2.91
C HIS A 212 -13.67 -7.87 3.07
N GLN A 213 -13.18 -9.08 2.74
CA GLN A 213 -11.87 -9.57 3.19
C GLN A 213 -10.85 -9.79 2.06
N THR A 214 -11.24 -9.58 0.80
CA THR A 214 -10.40 -9.94 -0.34
C THR A 214 -10.01 -8.74 -1.21
N LEU A 215 -10.40 -8.71 -2.46
CA LEU A 215 -9.88 -7.80 -3.48
C LEU A 215 -9.96 -6.31 -3.10
N PHE A 216 -11.09 -5.88 -2.53
CA PHE A 216 -11.32 -4.45 -2.24
C PHE A 216 -10.46 -3.95 -1.10
N THR A 217 -10.24 -4.77 -0.09
CA THR A 217 -9.30 -4.51 1.02
C THR A 217 -7.89 -4.27 0.51
N TRP A 218 -7.42 -5.16 -0.36
CA TRP A 218 -6.09 -5.06 -0.95
C TRP A 218 -5.96 -3.89 -1.94
N GLY A 219 -7.07 -3.48 -2.55
CA GLY A 219 -7.13 -2.26 -3.37
C GLY A 219 -6.78 -1.01 -2.57
N ILE A 220 -7.29 -0.86 -1.34
CA ILE A 220 -6.97 0.26 -0.44
C ILE A 220 -5.48 0.26 -0.09
N TYR A 221 -4.96 -0.90 0.26
CA TYR A 221 -3.54 -1.05 0.62
C TYR A 221 -2.62 -0.81 -0.58
N ALA A 222 -3.03 -1.24 -1.78
CA ALA A 222 -2.30 -0.97 -3.01
C ALA A 222 -2.26 0.53 -3.33
N LEU A 223 -3.35 1.27 -3.12
CA LEU A 223 -3.35 2.72 -3.30
C LEU A 223 -2.29 3.40 -2.43
N VAL A 224 -2.35 3.16 -1.12
CA VAL A 224 -1.44 3.85 -0.18
C VAL A 224 -0.01 3.36 -0.37
N GLY A 225 0.20 2.05 -0.48
CA GLY A 225 1.53 1.47 -0.66
C GLY A 225 2.19 1.89 -1.98
N GLY A 226 1.43 1.89 -3.07
CA GLY A 226 1.93 2.32 -4.39
C GLY A 226 2.25 3.80 -4.44
N ALA A 227 1.39 4.65 -3.86
CA ALA A 227 1.63 6.09 -3.78
C ALA A 227 2.87 6.41 -2.94
N ILE A 228 3.05 5.77 -1.77
CA ILE A 228 4.26 5.94 -0.93
C ILE A 228 5.51 5.44 -1.66
N ALA A 229 5.46 4.25 -2.28
CA ALA A 229 6.60 3.70 -3.02
C ALA A 229 7.00 4.62 -4.18
N TYR A 230 6.02 5.08 -4.96
CA TYR A 230 6.25 6.02 -6.04
C TYR A 230 6.84 7.34 -5.54
N ALA A 231 6.24 7.95 -4.52
CA ALA A 231 6.72 9.21 -3.97
C ALA A 231 8.13 9.09 -3.39
N SER A 232 8.43 8.00 -2.68
CA SER A 232 9.70 7.84 -1.97
C SER A 232 10.83 7.37 -2.91
N TYR A 233 10.59 6.33 -3.69
CA TYR A 233 11.66 5.71 -4.48
C TYR A 233 11.82 6.35 -5.85
N ARG A 234 10.74 6.86 -6.44
CA ARG A 234 10.82 7.51 -7.74
C ARG A 234 10.96 9.03 -7.67
N ARG A 235 10.35 9.67 -6.66
CA ARG A 235 10.37 11.13 -6.50
C ARG A 235 11.31 11.62 -5.41
N GLY A 236 11.91 10.73 -4.61
CA GLY A 236 12.83 11.08 -3.52
C GLY A 236 12.17 11.85 -2.38
N ARG A 237 10.84 11.73 -2.21
CA ARG A 237 10.09 12.37 -1.14
C ARG A 237 10.15 11.58 0.15
N LEU A 238 9.84 12.23 1.27
CA LEU A 238 9.72 11.53 2.54
C LEU A 238 8.59 10.50 2.50
N PRO A 239 8.76 9.31 3.10
CA PRO A 239 7.72 8.28 3.17
C PRO A 239 6.66 8.65 4.22
N LEU A 240 5.96 9.75 3.97
CA LEU A 240 4.89 10.32 4.78
C LEU A 240 3.62 10.46 3.95
N ILE A 241 2.46 10.36 4.59
CA ILE A 241 1.21 10.61 3.88
C ILE A 241 1.16 12.06 3.36
N SER A 242 1.65 13.01 4.14
CA SER A 242 1.77 14.43 3.71
C SER A 242 2.72 14.62 2.52
N GLY A 243 3.74 13.79 2.37
CA GLY A 243 4.67 13.80 1.24
C GLY A 243 4.00 13.45 -0.10
N LEU A 244 2.88 12.72 -0.06
CA LEU A 244 2.10 12.39 -1.26
C LEU A 244 1.39 13.60 -1.86
N PHE A 245 1.22 14.68 -1.08
CA PHE A 245 0.53 15.90 -1.50
C PHE A 245 1.46 16.96 -2.11
N GLU A 246 2.77 16.73 -2.15
CA GLU A 246 3.73 17.67 -2.72
C GLU A 246 3.47 18.11 -4.17
N PRO A 247 2.87 17.29 -5.06
CA PRO A 247 2.52 17.72 -6.42
C PRO A 247 1.54 18.89 -6.47
N VAL A 248 0.68 19.01 -5.45
CA VAL A 248 -0.34 20.05 -5.33
C VAL A 248 0.06 21.10 -4.28
N PHE A 249 0.68 20.66 -3.20
CA PHE A 249 1.12 21.50 -2.07
C PHE A 249 2.62 21.32 -1.85
N PRO A 250 3.48 22.08 -2.56
CA PRO A 250 4.94 22.02 -2.37
C PRO A 250 5.32 22.20 -0.89
N ASP A 251 6.32 21.44 -0.41
CA ASP A 251 6.74 21.36 0.99
C ASP A 251 5.64 20.82 1.93
N GLY A 252 4.78 19.93 1.43
CA GLY A 252 3.65 19.36 2.16
C GLY A 252 3.96 18.99 3.61
N PRO A 253 5.02 18.17 3.90
CA PRO A 253 5.35 17.75 5.26
C PRO A 253 5.68 18.88 6.24
N ASN A 254 6.14 20.02 5.75
CA ASN A 254 6.50 21.17 6.59
C ASN A 254 5.34 22.13 6.83
N ARG A 255 4.30 22.09 6.00
CA ARG A 255 3.12 22.96 6.12
C ARG A 255 2.12 22.44 7.17
N LEU A 256 1.29 23.34 7.68
CA LEU A 256 0.27 23.01 8.69
C LEU A 256 -0.69 21.91 8.19
N LEU A 257 -1.14 22.02 6.94
CA LEU A 257 -2.03 21.01 6.35
C LEU A 257 -1.38 19.62 6.29
N GLY A 258 -0.11 19.54 5.89
CA GLY A 258 0.62 18.27 5.88
C GLY A 258 0.78 17.68 7.27
N LYS A 259 1.07 18.52 8.28
CA LYS A 259 1.13 18.07 9.69
C LYS A 259 -0.21 17.55 10.18
N ILE A 260 -1.32 18.18 9.80
CA ILE A 260 -2.68 17.72 10.11
C ILE A 260 -2.93 16.34 9.46
N ILE A 261 -2.55 16.18 8.18
CA ILE A 261 -2.66 14.89 7.47
C ILE A 261 -1.88 13.79 8.20
N ASP A 262 -0.63 14.08 8.60
CA ASP A 262 0.20 13.10 9.30
C ASP A 262 -0.33 12.80 10.72
N VAL A 263 -0.93 13.77 11.41
CA VAL A 263 -1.63 13.53 12.69
C VAL A 263 -2.78 12.55 12.49
N PHE A 264 -3.63 12.75 11.49
CA PHE A 264 -4.70 11.81 11.19
C PHE A 264 -4.19 10.44 10.79
N ALA A 265 -3.09 10.35 10.03
CA ALA A 265 -2.47 9.08 9.67
C ALA A 265 -1.97 8.30 10.91
N VAL A 266 -1.37 8.98 11.88
CA VAL A 266 -0.95 8.36 13.15
C VAL A 266 -2.16 7.92 13.98
N LEU A 267 -3.18 8.79 14.14
CA LEU A 267 -4.35 8.47 14.95
C LEU A 267 -5.17 7.33 14.36
N VAL A 268 -5.42 7.35 13.05
CA VAL A 268 -6.18 6.28 12.39
C VAL A 268 -5.44 4.95 12.46
N THR A 269 -4.11 4.96 12.34
CA THR A 269 -3.28 3.76 12.54
C THR A 269 -3.38 3.25 13.98
N LEU A 270 -3.31 4.15 14.97
CA LEU A 270 -3.40 3.79 16.39
C LEU A 270 -4.75 3.14 16.70
N PHE A 271 -5.87 3.78 16.35
CA PHE A 271 -7.19 3.26 16.67
C PHE A 271 -7.53 1.99 15.87
N GLY A 272 -7.15 1.92 14.60
CA GLY A 272 -7.34 0.72 13.79
C GLY A 272 -6.56 -0.48 14.32
N THR A 273 -5.29 -0.28 14.70
CA THR A 273 -4.48 -1.34 15.29
C THR A 273 -4.97 -1.70 16.70
N ALA A 274 -5.37 -0.71 17.52
CA ALA A 274 -5.92 -0.97 18.85
C ALA A 274 -7.17 -1.85 18.80
N THR A 275 -8.04 -1.67 17.80
CA THR A 275 -9.19 -2.55 17.55
C THR A 275 -8.76 -3.99 17.30
N SER A 276 -7.79 -4.21 16.42
CA SER A 276 -7.27 -5.56 16.13
C SER A 276 -6.63 -6.22 17.35
N LEU A 277 -5.87 -5.46 18.14
CA LEU A 277 -5.27 -5.99 19.38
C LEU A 277 -6.34 -6.33 20.41
N GLY A 278 -7.42 -5.55 20.47
CA GLY A 278 -8.55 -5.86 21.34
C GLY A 278 -9.24 -7.18 20.95
N ILE A 279 -9.51 -7.38 19.66
CA ILE A 279 -10.03 -8.66 19.14
C ILE A 279 -9.09 -9.81 19.48
N GLY A 280 -7.77 -9.63 19.28
CA GLY A 280 -6.77 -10.63 19.67
C GLY A 280 -6.77 -10.95 21.15
N ALA A 281 -6.95 -9.96 22.01
CA ALA A 281 -7.04 -10.16 23.45
C ALA A 281 -8.28 -11.01 23.86
N LEU A 282 -9.44 -10.78 23.20
CA LEU A 282 -10.63 -11.60 23.39
C LEU A 282 -10.41 -13.03 22.92
N GLN A 283 -9.77 -13.23 21.78
CA GLN A 283 -9.42 -14.58 21.30
C GLN A 283 -8.42 -15.29 22.22
N ILE A 284 -7.44 -14.57 22.77
CA ILE A 284 -6.49 -15.14 23.74
C ILE A 284 -7.23 -15.56 25.00
N GLN A 285 -8.21 -14.77 25.46
CA GLN A 285 -9.03 -15.12 26.61
C GLN A 285 -9.85 -16.38 26.34
N ALA A 286 -10.65 -16.39 25.28
CA ALA A 286 -11.49 -17.53 24.91
C ALA A 286 -10.62 -18.81 24.65
N GLY A 287 -9.54 -18.67 23.90
CA GLY A 287 -8.63 -19.77 23.63
C GLY A 287 -7.96 -20.32 24.88
N THR A 288 -7.57 -19.46 25.83
CA THR A 288 -7.00 -19.90 27.09
C THR A 288 -8.00 -20.68 27.92
N GLU A 289 -9.27 -20.21 27.98
CA GLU A 289 -10.34 -20.89 28.70
C GLU A 289 -10.63 -22.28 28.10
N ILE A 290 -10.75 -22.35 26.78
CA ILE A 290 -11.03 -23.60 26.06
C ILE A 290 -9.88 -24.60 26.19
N VAL A 291 -8.63 -24.14 26.04
CA VAL A 291 -7.45 -25.01 26.08
C VAL A 291 -7.12 -25.52 27.48
N THR A 292 -7.25 -24.66 28.49
CA THR A 292 -6.84 -25.00 29.87
C THR A 292 -7.98 -25.47 30.74
N GLY A 293 -9.22 -25.18 30.38
CA GLY A 293 -10.39 -25.41 31.24
C GLY A 293 -10.47 -24.46 32.44
N TRP A 294 -9.58 -23.48 32.53
CA TRP A 294 -9.61 -22.50 33.62
C TRP A 294 -10.60 -21.39 33.29
N SER A 295 -11.45 -21.04 34.25
CA SER A 295 -12.29 -19.85 34.10
C SER A 295 -11.41 -18.60 34.20
N VAL A 296 -11.04 -18.05 33.06
CA VAL A 296 -10.26 -16.80 32.92
C VAL A 296 -11.16 -15.64 32.55
N ALA A 297 -12.48 -15.82 32.71
CA ALA A 297 -13.46 -14.78 32.43
C ALA A 297 -13.20 -13.53 33.30
N GLY A 298 -13.29 -12.37 32.67
CA GLY A 298 -13.26 -11.08 33.32
C GLY A 298 -12.02 -10.22 33.04
N ASN A 299 -12.16 -8.97 33.45
CA ASN A 299 -11.22 -7.89 33.12
C ASN A 299 -9.79 -8.12 33.65
N LYS A 300 -9.63 -8.86 34.74
CA LYS A 300 -8.29 -9.10 35.32
C LYS A 300 -7.37 -9.87 34.39
N PHE A 301 -7.89 -10.90 33.71
CA PHE A 301 -7.11 -11.66 32.74
C PHE A 301 -6.74 -10.77 31.55
N LEU A 302 -7.69 -10.05 30.98
CA LEU A 302 -7.47 -9.13 29.85
C LEU A 302 -6.42 -8.07 30.18
N ILE A 303 -6.52 -7.45 31.37
CA ILE A 303 -5.54 -6.45 31.83
C ILE A 303 -4.13 -7.10 31.90
N GLY A 304 -4.02 -8.27 32.51
CA GLY A 304 -2.75 -8.98 32.64
C GLY A 304 -2.16 -9.36 31.27
N ALA A 305 -2.98 -10.00 30.41
CA ALA A 305 -2.55 -10.47 29.09
C ALA A 305 -2.12 -9.29 28.19
N VAL A 306 -2.95 -8.25 28.05
CA VAL A 306 -2.59 -7.09 27.21
C VAL A 306 -1.37 -6.36 27.77
N THR A 307 -1.23 -6.22 29.08
CA THR A 307 -0.05 -5.59 29.70
C THR A 307 1.23 -6.38 29.42
N ILE A 308 1.22 -7.70 29.61
CA ILE A 308 2.36 -8.56 29.33
C ILE A 308 2.73 -8.48 27.83
N LEU A 309 1.75 -8.63 26.94
CA LEU A 309 1.98 -8.56 25.50
C LEU A 309 2.49 -7.17 25.08
N THR A 310 1.99 -6.10 25.70
CA THR A 310 2.51 -4.74 25.47
C THR A 310 3.98 -4.64 25.83
N CYS A 311 4.39 -5.16 26.98
CA CYS A 311 5.82 -5.22 27.35
C CYS A 311 6.65 -6.04 26.36
N VAL A 312 6.11 -7.18 25.89
CA VAL A 312 6.80 -8.06 24.93
C VAL A 312 7.01 -7.36 23.59
N PHE A 313 5.97 -6.77 22.99
CA PHE A 313 6.14 -6.13 21.69
C PHE A 313 6.96 -4.83 21.77
N ILE A 314 6.87 -4.05 22.84
CA ILE A 314 7.74 -2.89 23.04
C ILE A 314 9.20 -3.32 23.16
N TYR A 315 9.48 -4.36 23.95
CA TYR A 315 10.82 -4.92 24.04
C TYR A 315 11.33 -5.39 22.68
N SER A 316 10.50 -6.08 21.92
CA SER A 316 10.79 -6.51 20.55
C SER A 316 11.14 -5.32 19.63
N ALA A 317 10.28 -4.31 19.59
CA ALA A 317 10.43 -3.12 18.75
C ALA A 317 11.70 -2.30 19.08
N VAL A 318 12.05 -2.18 20.37
CA VAL A 318 13.18 -1.37 20.85
C VAL A 318 14.52 -2.12 20.77
N SER A 319 14.51 -3.44 20.97
CA SER A 319 15.72 -4.24 20.99
C SER A 319 16.41 -4.35 19.62
N GLY A 320 15.69 -4.00 18.54
CA GLY A 320 16.21 -4.05 17.17
C GLY A 320 16.57 -5.48 16.72
N VAL A 321 16.00 -6.50 17.34
CA VAL A 321 16.25 -7.92 17.02
C VAL A 321 15.53 -8.29 15.72
N LYS A 322 15.95 -7.67 14.60
CA LYS A 322 15.42 -7.96 13.25
C LYS A 322 15.40 -9.48 12.94
N LYS A 323 16.38 -10.21 13.44
CA LYS A 323 16.47 -11.67 13.26
C LYS A 323 15.41 -12.43 14.06
N GLY A 324 15.11 -12.01 15.30
CA GLY A 324 14.08 -12.64 16.15
C GLY A 324 12.68 -12.45 15.59
N LEU A 325 12.34 -11.24 15.19
CA LEU A 325 11.06 -10.93 14.55
C LEU A 325 10.84 -11.70 13.26
N ARG A 326 11.86 -11.80 12.40
CA ARG A 326 11.80 -12.60 11.18
C ARG A 326 11.52 -14.08 11.49
N ILE A 327 12.17 -14.65 12.52
CA ILE A 327 11.95 -16.04 12.93
C ILE A 327 10.51 -16.20 13.42
N LEU A 328 10.03 -15.29 14.28
CA LEU A 328 8.68 -15.33 14.83
C LEU A 328 7.61 -15.20 13.74
N SER A 329 7.79 -14.27 12.80
CA SER A 329 6.89 -14.09 11.65
C SER A 329 6.88 -15.31 10.72
N ASN A 330 8.06 -15.89 10.42
CA ASN A 330 8.15 -17.11 9.59
C ASN A 330 7.50 -18.31 10.30
N MET A 331 7.69 -18.43 11.62
CA MET A 331 7.04 -19.47 12.41
C MET A 331 5.53 -19.32 12.38
N ASN A 332 5.02 -18.09 12.53
CA ASN A 332 3.59 -17.83 12.44
C ASN A 332 3.00 -18.20 11.08
N MET A 333 3.69 -17.83 10.01
CA MET A 333 3.31 -18.22 8.65
C MET A 333 3.23 -19.74 8.51
N PHE A 334 4.22 -20.46 9.05
CA PHE A 334 4.19 -21.93 9.05
C PHE A 334 3.00 -22.49 9.83
N LEU A 335 2.73 -21.97 11.04
CA LEU A 335 1.59 -22.41 11.88
C LEU A 335 0.25 -22.18 11.16
N VAL A 336 0.07 -21.01 10.54
CA VAL A 336 -1.16 -20.66 9.81
C VAL A 336 -1.38 -21.56 8.59
N ILE A 337 -0.35 -21.78 7.78
CA ILE A 337 -0.42 -22.68 6.62
C ILE A 337 -0.67 -24.12 7.09
N PHE A 338 0.02 -24.56 8.11
CA PHE A 338 -0.17 -25.89 8.69
C PHE A 338 -1.61 -26.07 9.19
N LEU A 339 -2.15 -25.08 9.91
CA LEU A 339 -3.54 -25.10 10.40
C LEU A 339 -4.56 -25.19 9.24
N ALA A 340 -4.36 -24.41 8.18
CA ALA A 340 -5.22 -24.43 7.01
C ALA A 340 -5.19 -25.80 6.30
N LEU A 341 -4.00 -26.36 6.09
CA LEU A 341 -3.86 -27.69 5.49
C LEU A 341 -4.44 -28.79 6.39
N PHE A 342 -4.27 -28.69 7.70
CA PHE A 342 -4.86 -29.63 8.64
C PHE A 342 -6.39 -29.61 8.55
N VAL A 343 -7.03 -28.45 8.63
CA VAL A 343 -8.49 -28.32 8.52
C VAL A 343 -8.99 -28.79 7.16
N LEU A 344 -8.27 -28.48 6.08
CA LEU A 344 -8.62 -28.95 4.73
C LEU A 344 -8.62 -30.49 4.63
N VAL A 345 -7.64 -31.17 5.26
CA VAL A 345 -7.48 -32.63 5.17
C VAL A 345 -8.38 -33.37 6.15
N THR A 346 -8.59 -32.88 7.35
CA THR A 346 -9.33 -33.54 8.41
C THR A 346 -10.80 -33.11 8.52
N GLY A 347 -11.15 -31.99 7.95
CA GLY A 347 -12.49 -31.44 7.87
C GLY A 347 -13.28 -32.01 6.68
N PRO A 348 -14.34 -31.32 6.24
CA PRO A 348 -15.17 -31.76 5.11
C PRO A 348 -14.48 -31.47 3.77
N THR A 349 -13.37 -32.12 3.50
CA THR A 349 -12.45 -31.88 2.36
C THR A 349 -13.18 -31.72 1.03
N LEU A 350 -14.09 -32.62 0.67
CA LEU A 350 -14.78 -32.54 -0.62
C LEU A 350 -15.69 -31.31 -0.71
N PHE A 351 -16.42 -31.00 0.36
CA PHE A 351 -17.26 -29.81 0.43
C PHE A 351 -16.43 -28.53 0.27
N VAL A 352 -15.30 -28.44 0.96
CA VAL A 352 -14.40 -27.29 0.88
C VAL A 352 -13.77 -27.16 -0.51
N LEU A 353 -13.34 -28.27 -1.12
CA LEU A 353 -12.76 -28.25 -2.47
C LEU A 353 -13.78 -27.83 -3.54
N ASP A 354 -15.04 -28.27 -3.42
CA ASP A 354 -16.14 -27.82 -4.30
C ASP A 354 -16.45 -26.32 -4.07
N LEU A 355 -16.36 -25.87 -2.82
CA LEU A 355 -16.69 -24.50 -2.45
C LEU A 355 -15.65 -23.46 -2.92
N ILE A 356 -14.36 -23.83 -3.07
CA ILE A 356 -13.30 -22.89 -3.51
C ILE A 356 -13.63 -22.25 -4.88
N PRO A 357 -13.78 -23.02 -5.97
CA PRO A 357 -14.08 -22.42 -7.28
C PRO A 357 -15.48 -21.82 -7.35
N THR A 358 -16.47 -22.46 -6.71
CA THR A 358 -17.87 -22.00 -6.77
C THR A 358 -18.07 -20.69 -6.02
N SER A 359 -17.45 -20.52 -4.84
CA SER A 359 -17.49 -19.26 -4.09
C SER A 359 -16.80 -18.13 -4.86
N LEU A 360 -15.65 -18.39 -5.49
CA LEU A 360 -14.96 -17.38 -6.27
C LEU A 360 -15.80 -16.90 -7.47
N VAL A 361 -16.39 -17.85 -8.21
CA VAL A 361 -17.26 -17.52 -9.35
C VAL A 361 -18.51 -16.79 -8.90
N HIS A 362 -19.16 -17.27 -7.83
CA HIS A 362 -20.35 -16.62 -7.27
C HIS A 362 -20.03 -15.20 -6.78
N TYR A 363 -18.94 -15.02 -6.03
CA TYR A 363 -18.47 -13.72 -5.58
C TYR A 363 -18.23 -12.74 -6.75
N LEU A 364 -17.52 -13.19 -7.80
CA LEU A 364 -17.25 -12.33 -8.97
C LEU A 364 -18.49 -12.03 -9.80
N SER A 365 -19.52 -12.87 -9.77
CA SER A 365 -20.79 -12.64 -10.47
C SER A 365 -21.75 -11.74 -9.70
N THR A 366 -21.71 -11.78 -8.35
CA THR A 366 -22.69 -11.11 -7.47
C THR A 366 -22.14 -9.86 -6.77
N PHE A 367 -20.82 -9.57 -6.86
CA PHE A 367 -20.30 -8.37 -6.18
C PHE A 367 -20.99 -7.06 -6.61
N PRO A 368 -21.48 -6.85 -7.86
CA PRO A 368 -22.22 -5.66 -8.21
C PRO A 368 -23.53 -5.52 -7.40
N ASP A 369 -24.22 -6.63 -7.17
CA ASP A 369 -25.47 -6.65 -6.39
C ASP A 369 -25.20 -6.32 -4.93
N MET A 370 -24.10 -6.89 -4.35
CA MET A 370 -23.67 -6.57 -2.99
C MET A 370 -23.26 -5.10 -2.83
N PHE A 371 -22.69 -4.45 -3.87
CA PHE A 371 -22.40 -3.03 -3.86
C PHE A 371 -23.64 -2.15 -4.12
N ALA A 372 -24.69 -2.71 -4.68
CA ALA A 372 -25.98 -2.01 -4.89
C ALA A 372 -26.83 -1.92 -3.60
N ILE A 373 -26.40 -2.61 -2.53
CA ILE A 373 -27.05 -2.51 -1.22
C ILE A 373 -26.77 -1.15 -0.59
N SER A 374 -27.84 -0.51 -0.09
CA SER A 374 -27.79 0.83 0.47
C SER A 374 -28.63 0.91 1.76
N PRO A 375 -28.21 1.71 2.76
CA PRO A 375 -29.00 1.95 3.96
C PRO A 375 -30.42 2.50 3.70
N SER A 376 -30.66 3.09 2.54
CA SER A 376 -31.97 3.60 2.13
C SER A 376 -32.99 2.51 1.80
N GLN A 377 -32.58 1.25 1.70
CA GLN A 377 -33.47 0.11 1.37
C GLN A 377 -34.23 -0.45 2.56
N GLY A 378 -33.96 0.05 3.77
CA GLY A 378 -34.67 -0.33 4.99
C GLY A 378 -33.79 -0.34 6.22
N GLU A 379 -34.40 -0.47 7.40
CA GLU A 379 -33.71 -0.43 8.69
C GLU A 379 -32.76 -1.60 8.88
N GLU A 380 -33.20 -2.81 8.56
CA GLU A 380 -32.40 -4.05 8.61
C GLU A 380 -31.14 -3.96 7.72
N THR A 381 -31.31 -3.41 6.50
CA THR A 381 -30.18 -3.18 5.59
C THR A 381 -29.22 -2.13 6.13
N ALA A 382 -29.75 -1.07 6.77
CA ALA A 382 -28.93 -0.02 7.38
C ALA A 382 -28.13 -0.57 8.57
N GLU A 383 -28.74 -1.43 9.40
CA GLU A 383 -28.07 -2.11 10.51
C GLU A 383 -26.97 -3.05 10.00
N PHE A 384 -27.26 -3.85 8.99
CA PHE A 384 -26.26 -4.73 8.35
C PHE A 384 -25.08 -3.93 7.82
N MET A 385 -25.33 -2.87 7.05
CA MET A 385 -24.29 -2.02 6.50
C MET A 385 -23.42 -1.38 7.59
N THR A 386 -24.03 -0.98 8.70
CA THR A 386 -23.33 -0.39 9.84
C THR A 386 -22.47 -1.42 10.57
N ALA A 387 -23.03 -2.61 10.79
CA ALA A 387 -22.36 -3.68 11.53
C ALA A 387 -21.21 -4.34 10.75
N TRP A 388 -21.33 -4.41 9.42
CA TRP A 388 -20.43 -5.18 8.57
C TRP A 388 -19.74 -4.33 7.50
N THR A 389 -20.42 -3.98 6.43
CA THR A 389 -19.80 -3.43 5.22
C THR A 389 -19.08 -2.10 5.48
N THR A 390 -19.76 -1.13 6.09
CA THR A 390 -19.16 0.20 6.37
C THR A 390 -18.09 0.09 7.46
N MET A 391 -18.32 -0.77 8.46
CA MET A 391 -17.33 -1.04 9.50
C MET A 391 -16.04 -1.60 8.91
N TYR A 392 -16.12 -2.58 7.99
CA TYR A 392 -14.93 -3.11 7.34
C TYR A 392 -14.21 -2.08 6.47
N TRP A 393 -14.95 -1.28 5.69
CA TRP A 393 -14.32 -0.23 4.90
C TRP A 393 -13.57 0.77 5.79
N ALA A 394 -14.16 1.18 6.89
CA ALA A 394 -13.51 2.05 7.86
C ALA A 394 -12.26 1.38 8.48
N TRP A 395 -12.35 0.09 8.82
CA TRP A 395 -11.23 -0.64 9.40
C TRP A 395 -10.05 -0.75 8.44
N TRP A 396 -10.29 -1.17 7.19
CA TRP A 396 -9.23 -1.27 6.20
C TRP A 396 -8.61 0.08 5.83
N ILE A 397 -9.42 1.13 5.78
CA ILE A 397 -8.93 2.51 5.62
C ILE A 397 -8.03 2.88 6.81
N SER A 398 -8.41 2.52 8.02
CA SER A 398 -7.61 2.82 9.21
C SER A 398 -6.27 2.07 9.26
N TRP A 399 -6.19 0.89 8.65
CA TRP A 399 -4.96 0.10 8.53
C TRP A 399 -4.07 0.53 7.37
N SER A 400 -4.62 1.24 6.41
CA SER A 400 -3.95 1.53 5.17
C SER A 400 -2.63 2.32 5.30
N PRO A 401 -2.42 3.28 6.22
CA PRO A 401 -1.12 3.92 6.39
C PRO A 401 -0.05 2.94 6.86
N PHE A 402 -0.40 2.07 7.79
CA PHE A 402 0.50 1.06 8.34
C PHE A 402 0.87 0.00 7.30
N VAL A 403 -0.13 -0.67 6.72
CA VAL A 403 0.09 -1.73 5.73
C VAL A 403 0.70 -1.16 4.45
N GLY A 404 0.24 0.01 4.00
CA GLY A 404 0.76 0.69 2.83
C GLY A 404 2.24 1.04 2.95
N MET A 405 2.69 1.53 4.11
CA MET A 405 4.11 1.81 4.33
C MET A 405 4.96 0.54 4.30
N PHE A 406 4.46 -0.57 4.82
CA PHE A 406 5.14 -1.85 4.74
C PHE A 406 5.23 -2.35 3.29
N ILE A 407 4.09 -2.36 2.56
CA ILE A 407 4.04 -2.76 1.15
C ILE A 407 4.99 -1.91 0.30
N ALA A 408 5.04 -0.60 0.54
CA ALA A 408 5.95 0.30 -0.15
C ALA A 408 7.42 -0.14 0.02
N LYS A 409 7.83 -0.46 1.25
CA LYS A 409 9.22 -0.86 1.56
C LYS A 409 9.69 -2.11 0.82
N ILE A 410 8.79 -3.03 0.51
CA ILE A 410 9.14 -4.31 -0.13
C ILE A 410 8.89 -4.32 -1.64
N SER A 411 8.40 -3.21 -2.21
CA SER A 411 7.95 -3.16 -3.61
C SER A 411 8.84 -2.29 -4.51
N ARG A 412 10.00 -1.88 -4.02
CA ARG A 412 10.97 -1.10 -4.78
C ARG A 412 11.37 -1.82 -6.08
N GLY A 413 11.56 -1.07 -7.18
CA GLY A 413 11.94 -1.59 -8.49
C GLY A 413 10.82 -2.28 -9.29
N ARG A 414 9.63 -2.54 -8.69
CA ARG A 414 8.48 -3.11 -9.41
C ARG A 414 7.81 -2.09 -10.31
N THR A 415 7.23 -2.55 -11.43
CA THR A 415 6.35 -1.69 -12.22
C THR A 415 5.00 -1.50 -11.52
N ILE A 416 4.33 -0.37 -11.75
CA ILE A 416 2.99 -0.10 -11.21
C ILE A 416 2.01 -1.22 -11.60
N ARG A 417 2.12 -1.76 -12.83
CA ARG A 417 1.28 -2.86 -13.28
C ARG A 417 1.51 -4.12 -12.45
N GLU A 418 2.75 -4.59 -12.36
CA GLU A 418 3.11 -5.76 -11.57
C GLU A 418 2.72 -5.57 -10.10
N PHE A 419 2.99 -4.39 -9.55
CA PHE A 419 2.62 -4.02 -8.19
C PHE A 419 1.11 -4.13 -7.96
N THR A 420 0.30 -3.46 -8.78
CA THR A 420 -1.16 -3.42 -8.59
C THR A 420 -1.77 -4.81 -8.67
N PHE A 421 -1.47 -5.56 -9.74
CA PHE A 421 -2.03 -6.90 -9.88
C PHE A 421 -1.58 -7.86 -8.79
N THR A 422 -0.31 -7.83 -8.41
CA THR A 422 0.20 -8.76 -7.39
C THR A 422 -0.30 -8.40 -6.00
N VAL A 423 -0.35 -7.12 -5.62
CA VAL A 423 -0.83 -6.71 -4.29
C VAL A 423 -2.32 -6.97 -4.13
N ILE A 424 -3.13 -6.75 -5.18
CA ILE A 424 -4.58 -6.97 -5.10
C ILE A 424 -4.92 -8.45 -5.22
N LEU A 425 -4.40 -9.13 -6.23
CA LEU A 425 -4.81 -10.51 -6.51
C LEU A 425 -4.07 -11.54 -5.66
N GLY A 426 -2.77 -11.35 -5.39
CA GLY A 426 -1.98 -12.34 -4.67
C GLY A 426 -2.55 -12.66 -3.30
N PRO A 427 -2.49 -11.73 -2.33
CA PRO A 427 -3.06 -11.96 -1.01
C PRO A 427 -4.59 -12.11 -1.03
N GLY A 428 -5.28 -11.41 -1.95
CA GLY A 428 -6.73 -11.54 -2.10
C GLY A 428 -7.16 -12.98 -2.39
N LEU A 429 -6.51 -13.67 -3.34
CA LEU A 429 -6.81 -15.06 -3.66
C LEU A 429 -6.43 -16.02 -2.52
N ILE A 430 -5.35 -15.74 -1.80
CA ILE A 430 -4.99 -16.55 -0.62
C ILE A 430 -6.04 -16.37 0.47
N SER A 431 -6.58 -15.16 0.67
CA SER A 431 -7.70 -14.93 1.59
C SER A 431 -8.96 -15.70 1.18
N VAL A 432 -9.29 -15.80 -0.12
CA VAL A 432 -10.39 -16.65 -0.61
C VAL A 432 -10.21 -18.09 -0.11
N VAL A 433 -9.03 -18.68 -0.33
CA VAL A 433 -8.75 -20.06 0.11
C VAL A 433 -8.89 -20.20 1.63
N TRP A 434 -8.38 -19.24 2.40
CA TRP A 434 -8.49 -19.23 3.85
C TRP A 434 -9.95 -19.20 4.32
N TYR A 435 -10.73 -18.23 3.84
CA TYR A 435 -12.13 -18.08 4.22
C TYR A 435 -12.98 -19.29 3.82
N VAL A 436 -12.71 -19.88 2.66
CA VAL A 436 -13.43 -21.07 2.22
C VAL A 436 -13.05 -22.30 3.06
N ILE A 437 -11.78 -22.47 3.45
CA ILE A 437 -11.39 -23.60 4.31
C ILE A 437 -12.07 -23.48 5.67
N PHE A 438 -11.90 -22.37 6.37
CA PHE A 438 -12.40 -22.22 7.74
C PHE A 438 -13.90 -21.90 7.78
N GLY A 439 -14.34 -20.94 6.98
CA GLY A 439 -15.75 -20.57 6.89
C GLY A 439 -16.62 -21.67 6.30
N GLY A 440 -16.13 -22.34 5.25
CA GLY A 440 -16.82 -23.51 4.68
C GLY A 440 -16.94 -24.65 5.67
N THR A 441 -15.88 -24.93 6.46
CA THR A 441 -15.93 -25.95 7.52
C THR A 441 -16.92 -25.54 8.62
N ALA A 442 -16.94 -24.27 9.04
CA ALA A 442 -17.90 -23.78 10.03
C ALA A 442 -19.34 -23.91 9.54
N ILE A 443 -19.64 -23.50 8.31
CA ILE A 443 -20.95 -23.64 7.69
C ILE A 443 -21.34 -25.14 7.62
N TYR A 444 -20.41 -26.00 7.21
CA TYR A 444 -20.67 -27.46 7.16
C TYR A 444 -21.02 -28.03 8.53
N GLN A 445 -20.32 -27.61 9.59
CA GLN A 445 -20.61 -28.05 10.95
C GLN A 445 -21.99 -27.57 11.43
N VAL A 446 -22.41 -26.36 11.09
CA VAL A 446 -23.76 -25.85 11.38
C VAL A 446 -24.83 -26.64 10.60
N LEU A 447 -24.62 -26.87 9.29
CA LEU A 447 -25.54 -27.63 8.43
C LEU A 447 -25.75 -29.06 8.89
N ASN A 448 -24.80 -29.68 9.58
CA ASN A 448 -24.84 -31.05 10.03
C ASN A 448 -25.03 -31.19 11.56
N ASP A 449 -25.49 -30.13 12.23
CA ASP A 449 -25.83 -30.09 13.65
C ASP A 449 -24.70 -30.54 14.61
N PHE A 450 -23.45 -30.12 14.32
CA PHE A 450 -22.31 -30.38 15.22
C PHE A 450 -22.35 -29.52 16.49
N GLY A 451 -23.34 -28.66 16.65
CA GLY A 451 -23.49 -27.80 17.84
C GLY A 451 -22.56 -26.61 17.87
N LEU A 452 -21.99 -26.19 16.71
CA LEU A 452 -21.19 -24.98 16.63
C LEU A 452 -22.08 -23.74 16.75
N GLU A 453 -21.80 -22.89 17.75
CA GLU A 453 -22.56 -21.70 18.06
C GLU A 453 -21.63 -20.49 18.20
N ILE A 454 -22.14 -19.28 17.86
CA ILE A 454 -21.43 -18.02 18.11
C ILE A 454 -21.74 -17.58 19.55
N LYS A 455 -20.70 -17.49 20.37
CA LYS A 455 -20.78 -17.04 21.76
C LYS A 455 -20.07 -15.69 21.92
N GLY A 456 -20.66 -14.77 22.65
CA GLY A 456 -20.10 -13.43 22.80
C GLY A 456 -20.01 -12.68 21.48
N SER A 457 -18.81 -12.25 21.10
CA SER A 457 -18.55 -11.61 19.80
C SER A 457 -18.03 -12.60 18.74
N GLY A 458 -18.04 -13.90 19.00
CA GLY A 458 -17.58 -14.97 18.09
C GLY A 458 -16.11 -15.39 18.28
N GLU A 459 -15.48 -14.97 19.37
CA GLU A 459 -14.08 -15.32 19.70
C GLU A 459 -13.85 -16.81 19.93
N ASN A 460 -14.89 -17.56 20.21
CA ASN A 460 -14.86 -19.01 20.40
C ASN A 460 -14.84 -19.79 19.09
N VAL A 461 -15.42 -19.26 18.01
CA VAL A 461 -15.79 -20.03 16.80
C VAL A 461 -14.61 -20.81 16.21
N MET A 462 -13.43 -20.19 16.10
CA MET A 462 -12.23 -20.88 15.58
C MET A 462 -11.83 -22.06 16.49
N PHE A 463 -11.89 -21.91 17.80
CA PHE A 463 -11.50 -22.95 18.75
C PHE A 463 -12.53 -24.08 18.83
N ASP A 464 -13.84 -23.75 18.83
CA ASP A 464 -14.93 -24.72 18.84
C ASP A 464 -14.97 -25.51 17.53
N LEU A 465 -14.77 -24.85 16.37
CA LEU A 465 -14.62 -25.52 15.07
C LEU A 465 -13.53 -26.62 15.12
N LEU A 466 -12.36 -26.26 15.67
CA LEU A 466 -11.25 -27.20 15.80
C LEU A 466 -11.52 -28.28 16.83
N GLY A 467 -12.41 -28.02 17.79
CA GLY A 467 -12.86 -28.97 18.80
C GLY A 467 -13.54 -30.21 18.22
N GLU A 468 -14.19 -30.05 17.08
CA GLU A 468 -14.90 -31.13 16.36
C GLU A 468 -13.96 -31.91 15.40
N LEU A 469 -12.69 -31.55 15.30
CA LEU A 469 -11.73 -32.19 14.42
C LEU A 469 -10.75 -33.09 15.21
N PRO A 470 -10.09 -34.07 14.56
CA PRO A 470 -9.03 -34.86 15.19
C PRO A 470 -7.95 -33.98 15.78
N LEU A 471 -7.29 -34.40 16.87
CA LEU A 471 -6.24 -33.67 17.56
C LEU A 471 -6.68 -32.26 18.02
N ALA A 472 -7.94 -32.06 18.35
CA ALA A 472 -8.55 -30.79 18.75
C ALA A 472 -7.68 -29.95 19.68
N SER A 473 -7.29 -30.50 20.85
CA SER A 473 -6.50 -29.79 21.85
C SER A 473 -5.15 -29.32 21.31
N VAL A 474 -4.51 -30.08 20.42
CA VAL A 474 -3.21 -29.68 19.81
C VAL A 474 -3.43 -28.51 18.84
N MET A 475 -4.48 -28.57 18.02
CA MET A 475 -4.78 -27.51 17.04
C MET A 475 -5.26 -26.23 17.73
N GLN A 476 -6.02 -26.33 18.79
CA GLN A 476 -6.41 -25.18 19.62
C GLN A 476 -5.18 -24.49 20.26
N VAL A 477 -4.22 -25.26 20.78
CA VAL A 477 -2.94 -24.69 21.29
C VAL A 477 -2.15 -24.01 20.18
N ILE A 478 -2.04 -24.62 18.99
CA ILE A 478 -1.39 -24.03 17.82
C ILE A 478 -2.05 -22.71 17.42
N THR A 479 -3.38 -22.67 17.41
CA THR A 479 -4.14 -21.47 17.11
C THR A 479 -3.89 -20.37 18.14
N LEU A 480 -3.91 -20.71 19.43
CA LEU A 480 -3.62 -19.76 20.49
C LEU A 480 -2.20 -19.17 20.36
N LEU A 481 -1.21 -20.02 20.05
CA LEU A 481 0.16 -19.55 19.77
C LEU A 481 0.22 -18.64 18.55
N ALA A 482 -0.50 -18.97 17.48
CA ALA A 482 -0.56 -18.12 16.28
C ALA A 482 -1.16 -16.75 16.58
N VAL A 483 -2.25 -16.68 17.37
CA VAL A 483 -2.86 -15.40 17.79
C VAL A 483 -1.89 -14.58 18.64
N LEU A 484 -1.18 -15.19 19.58
CA LEU A 484 -0.17 -14.51 20.42
C LEU A 484 0.97 -13.91 19.57
N ILE A 485 1.42 -14.64 18.56
CA ILE A 485 2.46 -14.16 17.66
C ILE A 485 1.93 -13.03 16.77
N PHE A 486 0.74 -13.16 16.20
CA PHE A 486 0.11 -12.09 15.42
C PHE A 486 -0.08 -10.83 16.23
N PHE A 487 -0.57 -10.94 17.47
CA PHE A 487 -0.71 -9.81 18.38
C PHE A 487 0.62 -9.05 18.51
N THR A 488 1.70 -9.78 18.82
CA THR A 488 3.02 -9.20 19.04
C THR A 488 3.59 -8.55 17.77
N THR A 489 3.51 -9.24 16.63
CA THR A 489 4.12 -8.77 15.38
C THR A 489 3.36 -7.61 14.75
N ALA A 490 2.02 -7.59 14.85
CA ALA A 490 1.20 -6.48 14.37
C ALA A 490 1.43 -5.22 15.20
N ALA A 491 1.45 -5.35 16.54
CA ALA A 491 1.68 -4.24 17.46
C ALA A 491 3.09 -3.63 17.31
N ASP A 492 4.12 -4.48 17.20
CA ASP A 492 5.50 -4.08 16.96
C ASP A 492 5.62 -3.24 15.67
N SER A 493 5.10 -3.77 14.58
CA SER A 493 5.17 -3.11 13.27
C SER A 493 4.38 -1.79 13.24
N ALA A 494 3.18 -1.75 13.81
CA ALA A 494 2.38 -0.51 13.89
C ALA A 494 3.07 0.57 14.72
N THR A 495 3.71 0.18 15.83
CA THR A 495 4.47 1.07 16.70
C THR A 495 5.66 1.72 15.96
N LEU A 496 6.38 0.93 15.16
CA LEU A 496 7.47 1.43 14.33
C LEU A 496 6.96 2.39 13.25
N VAL A 497 5.83 2.11 12.62
CA VAL A 497 5.24 2.99 11.60
C VAL A 497 4.78 4.32 12.21
N MET A 498 4.09 4.30 13.35
CA MET A 498 3.72 5.53 14.07
C MET A 498 4.96 6.35 14.49
N GLY A 499 6.01 5.67 14.94
CA GLY A 499 7.32 6.28 15.21
C GLY A 499 7.91 6.95 13.96
N THR A 500 7.92 6.27 12.83
CA THR A 500 8.40 6.78 11.54
C THR A 500 7.60 8.02 11.12
N MET A 501 6.27 7.96 11.15
CA MET A 501 5.40 9.08 10.75
C MET A 501 5.58 10.30 11.66
N SER A 502 5.75 10.11 12.96
CA SER A 502 5.94 11.20 13.92
C SER A 502 7.38 11.78 13.92
N GLN A 503 8.33 11.13 13.24
CA GLN A 503 9.72 11.55 13.12
C GLN A 503 10.15 11.85 11.67
N HIS A 504 9.31 12.54 10.93
CA HIS A 504 9.59 12.99 9.55
C HIS A 504 10.02 11.88 8.60
N GLY A 505 9.38 10.70 8.70
CA GLY A 505 9.69 9.58 7.82
C GLY A 505 11.00 8.86 8.15
N ARG A 506 11.51 8.99 9.35
CA ARG A 506 12.74 8.31 9.80
C ARG A 506 12.59 6.79 9.65
N PRO A 507 13.45 6.11 8.87
CA PRO A 507 13.31 4.68 8.60
C PRO A 507 13.37 3.80 9.85
N GLU A 508 14.21 4.17 10.80
CA GLU A 508 14.33 3.54 12.12
C GLU A 508 14.01 4.61 13.19
N PRO A 509 12.79 4.60 13.74
CA PRO A 509 12.40 5.59 14.74
C PRO A 509 13.24 5.45 16.01
N SER A 510 13.36 6.55 16.75
CA SER A 510 14.09 6.56 18.01
C SER A 510 13.40 5.67 19.05
N ARG A 511 14.21 4.99 19.90
CA ARG A 511 13.70 4.08 20.93
C ARG A 511 12.64 4.71 21.82
N TRP A 512 12.82 5.96 22.23
CA TRP A 512 11.83 6.66 23.08
C TRP A 512 10.49 6.86 22.36
N ALA A 513 10.49 7.21 21.08
CA ALA A 513 9.26 7.35 20.29
C ALA A 513 8.55 6.00 20.13
N THR A 514 9.30 4.94 19.85
CA THR A 514 8.78 3.57 19.78
C THR A 514 8.14 3.15 21.10
N VAL A 515 8.80 3.37 22.24
CA VAL A 515 8.23 3.07 23.58
C VAL A 515 6.95 3.87 23.81
N THR A 516 6.96 5.17 23.51
CA THR A 516 5.77 6.03 23.72
C THR A 516 4.58 5.55 22.91
N TRP A 517 4.77 5.26 21.62
CA TRP A 517 3.68 4.77 20.77
C TRP A 517 3.23 3.36 21.15
N GLY A 518 4.14 2.49 21.59
CA GLY A 518 3.81 1.15 22.09
C GLY A 518 2.96 1.21 23.36
N VAL A 519 3.32 2.06 24.32
CA VAL A 519 2.53 2.27 25.54
C VAL A 519 1.17 2.88 25.20
N ALA A 520 1.12 3.88 24.32
CA ALA A 520 -0.14 4.50 23.91
C ALA A 520 -1.05 3.47 23.23
N LEU A 521 -0.52 2.66 22.30
CA LEU A 521 -1.26 1.62 21.60
C LEU A 521 -1.85 0.57 22.56
N GLY A 522 -1.02 -0.01 23.42
CA GLY A 522 -1.46 -1.01 24.40
C GLY A 522 -2.48 -0.45 25.40
N SER A 523 -2.25 0.77 25.89
CA SER A 523 -3.16 1.41 26.85
C SER A 523 -4.52 1.78 26.23
N VAL A 524 -4.51 2.32 25.00
CA VAL A 524 -5.76 2.65 24.28
C VAL A 524 -6.52 1.36 23.93
N SER A 525 -5.83 0.32 23.43
CA SER A 525 -6.46 -0.97 23.14
C SER A 525 -7.13 -1.55 24.37
N LEU A 526 -6.42 -1.58 25.49
CA LEU A 526 -6.97 -2.08 26.77
C LEU A 526 -8.16 -1.24 27.26
N ALA A 527 -8.06 0.08 27.20
CA ALA A 527 -9.12 0.97 27.64
C ALA A 527 -10.40 0.79 26.83
N LEU A 528 -10.31 0.77 25.51
CA LEU A 528 -11.45 0.57 24.61
C LEU A 528 -12.07 -0.83 24.76
N LEU A 529 -11.24 -1.86 24.99
CA LEU A 529 -11.70 -3.21 25.26
C LEU A 529 -12.52 -3.29 26.55
N LEU A 530 -12.07 -2.64 27.64
CA LEU A 530 -12.72 -2.69 28.95
C LEU A 530 -14.02 -1.91 29.01
N ILE A 531 -14.15 -0.82 28.21
CA ILE A 531 -15.37 0.01 28.16
C ILE A 531 -16.55 -0.74 27.56
N GLY A 532 -16.32 -1.53 26.53
CA GLY A 532 -17.37 -2.28 25.83
C GLY A 532 -18.02 -3.38 26.68
N GLY A 533 -17.40 -3.81 27.77
CA GLY A 533 -17.95 -4.84 28.67
C GLY A 533 -18.33 -6.13 27.92
N GLN A 534 -19.63 -6.52 27.98
CA GLN A 534 -20.13 -7.66 27.23
C GLN A 534 -20.12 -7.45 25.69
N ASN A 535 -20.15 -6.20 25.26
CA ASN A 535 -20.02 -5.79 23.84
C ASN A 535 -18.66 -5.14 23.57
N ALA A 536 -17.59 -5.76 24.06
CA ALA A 536 -16.22 -5.22 23.97
C ALA A 536 -15.82 -4.79 22.53
N LEU A 537 -16.28 -5.52 21.53
CA LEU A 537 -16.04 -5.21 20.13
C LEU A 537 -16.66 -3.87 19.70
N SER A 538 -17.84 -3.54 20.20
CA SER A 538 -18.51 -2.25 19.90
C SER A 538 -17.71 -1.03 20.37
N GLY A 539 -17.12 -1.10 21.55
CA GLY A 539 -16.26 -0.04 22.08
C GLY A 539 -14.99 0.18 21.22
N LEU A 540 -14.37 -0.91 20.77
CA LEU A 540 -13.20 -0.86 19.89
C LEU A 540 -13.55 -0.26 18.52
N GLN A 541 -14.68 -0.66 17.94
CA GLN A 541 -15.11 -0.21 16.59
C GLN A 541 -15.57 1.24 16.58
N ALA A 542 -16.17 1.74 17.66
CA ALA A 542 -16.78 3.06 17.71
C ALA A 542 -15.80 4.19 17.37
N ILE A 543 -14.66 4.23 18.03
CA ILE A 543 -13.62 5.25 17.81
C ILE A 543 -12.88 5.03 16.49
N MET A 544 -12.66 3.76 16.10
CA MET A 544 -12.00 3.41 14.83
C MET A 544 -12.81 3.95 13.64
N VAL A 545 -14.11 3.67 13.55
CA VAL A 545 -14.98 4.13 12.45
C VAL A 545 -15.03 5.67 12.39
N ALA A 546 -15.17 6.34 13.54
CA ALA A 546 -15.18 7.79 13.60
C ALA A 546 -13.86 8.40 13.08
N SER A 547 -12.72 7.80 13.42
CA SER A 547 -11.40 8.29 12.99
C SER A 547 -11.10 7.99 11.51
N ALA A 548 -11.75 6.98 10.91
CA ALA A 548 -11.52 6.59 9.51
C ALA A 548 -12.09 7.60 8.51
N LEU A 549 -13.18 8.31 8.83
CA LEU A 549 -13.82 9.25 7.90
C LEU A 549 -12.90 10.39 7.44
N PRO A 550 -12.20 11.13 8.30
CA PRO A 550 -11.25 12.15 7.86
C PRO A 550 -10.14 11.55 6.98
N PHE A 551 -9.69 10.36 7.31
CA PHE A 551 -8.65 9.69 6.51
C PHE A 551 -9.17 9.19 5.15
N ALA A 552 -10.43 8.78 5.07
CA ALA A 552 -11.08 8.46 3.80
C ALA A 552 -11.07 9.66 2.82
N ILE A 553 -11.29 10.87 3.33
CA ILE A 553 -11.18 12.11 2.54
C ILE A 553 -9.73 12.33 2.09
N ILE A 554 -8.75 12.07 2.96
CA ILE A 554 -7.32 12.15 2.61
C ILE A 554 -6.98 11.20 1.47
N LEU A 555 -7.54 9.97 1.42
CA LEU A 555 -7.31 9.01 0.34
C LEU A 555 -7.77 9.52 -1.03
N LEU A 556 -8.87 10.29 -1.12
CA LEU A 556 -9.24 10.98 -2.37
C LEU A 556 -8.15 11.94 -2.83
N GLY A 557 -7.59 12.70 -1.88
CA GLY A 557 -6.46 13.59 -2.15
C GLY A 557 -5.21 12.84 -2.61
N VAL A 558 -4.91 11.68 -2.01
CA VAL A 558 -3.80 10.81 -2.42
C VAL A 558 -3.97 10.34 -3.87
N MET A 559 -5.16 9.87 -4.24
CA MET A 559 -5.46 9.45 -5.61
C MET A 559 -5.24 10.60 -6.60
N TRP A 560 -5.74 11.79 -6.29
CA TRP A 560 -5.59 12.97 -7.14
C TRP A 560 -4.11 13.37 -7.29
N CYS A 561 -3.37 13.44 -6.20
CA CYS A 561 -1.97 13.81 -6.21
C CYS A 561 -1.12 12.79 -6.97
N TRP A 562 -1.38 11.49 -6.77
CA TRP A 562 -0.68 10.44 -7.49
C TRP A 562 -1.01 10.47 -9.00
N PHE A 563 -2.26 10.71 -9.37
CA PHE A 563 -2.64 10.92 -10.77
C PHE A 563 -1.86 12.08 -11.42
N VAL A 564 -1.75 13.22 -10.71
CA VAL A 564 -0.97 14.40 -11.18
C VAL A 564 0.51 14.03 -11.35
N ASP A 565 1.08 13.31 -10.41
CA ASP A 565 2.45 12.83 -10.46
C ASP A 565 2.71 11.90 -11.66
N LEU A 566 1.83 10.92 -11.86
CA LEU A 566 1.94 9.97 -12.96
C LEU A 566 1.84 10.66 -14.33
N ARG A 567 0.95 11.64 -14.46
CA ARG A 567 0.83 12.42 -15.69
C ARG A 567 2.10 13.21 -16.02
N ASN A 568 2.81 13.65 -15.00
CA ASN A 568 4.01 14.47 -15.09
C ASN A 568 5.30 13.63 -14.90
N ASP A 569 5.22 12.32 -15.04
CA ASP A 569 6.38 11.45 -14.96
C ASP A 569 7.26 11.56 -16.22
N PRO A 570 8.60 11.62 -16.10
CA PRO A 570 9.52 11.68 -17.26
C PRO A 570 9.27 10.57 -18.27
N TYR A 571 8.99 9.35 -17.83
CA TYR A 571 8.66 8.24 -18.70
C TYR A 571 7.45 8.57 -19.59
N MET A 572 6.40 9.17 -19.03
CA MET A 572 5.19 9.53 -19.79
C MET A 572 5.43 10.67 -20.76
N ILE A 573 6.23 11.66 -20.36
CA ILE A 573 6.59 12.82 -21.22
C ILE A 573 7.40 12.35 -22.40
N ARG A 574 8.46 11.57 -22.20
CA ARG A 574 9.29 10.99 -23.26
C ARG A 574 8.46 10.12 -24.21
N ARG A 575 7.65 9.22 -23.64
CA ARG A 575 6.78 8.34 -24.41
C ARG A 575 5.80 9.10 -25.31
N HIS A 576 5.18 10.15 -24.78
CA HIS A 576 4.24 10.97 -25.53
C HIS A 576 4.92 11.65 -26.72
N TYR A 577 6.09 12.23 -26.48
CA TYR A 577 6.90 12.86 -27.51
C TYR A 577 7.33 11.85 -28.58
N ALA A 578 7.92 10.72 -28.19
CA ALA A 578 8.40 9.69 -29.11
C ALA A 578 7.27 9.15 -29.99
N LYS A 579 6.09 8.85 -29.41
CA LYS A 579 4.92 8.39 -30.17
C LYS A 579 4.46 9.42 -31.20
N SER A 580 4.45 10.71 -30.84
CA SER A 580 4.07 11.77 -31.76
C SER A 580 5.07 11.96 -32.89
N ALA A 581 6.38 11.95 -32.57
CA ALA A 581 7.45 12.11 -33.55
C ALA A 581 7.49 10.95 -34.54
N ILE A 582 7.40 9.70 -34.05
CA ILE A 582 7.35 8.51 -34.91
C ILE A 582 6.14 8.54 -35.82
N ALA A 583 4.94 8.86 -35.30
CA ALA A 583 3.72 8.92 -36.10
C ALA A 583 3.82 9.96 -37.22
N GLN A 584 4.41 11.12 -36.95
CA GLN A 584 4.65 12.16 -37.96
C GLN A 584 5.68 11.71 -39.00
N GLY A 585 6.78 11.10 -38.57
CA GLY A 585 7.81 10.59 -39.45
C GLY A 585 7.29 9.49 -40.40
N VAL A 586 6.53 8.53 -39.86
CA VAL A 586 5.89 7.47 -40.68
C VAL A 586 4.91 8.08 -41.69
N ARG A 587 4.08 9.03 -41.27
CA ARG A 587 3.15 9.71 -42.19
C ARG A 587 3.88 10.39 -43.33
N ARG A 588 4.94 11.13 -43.01
CA ARG A 588 5.75 11.82 -44.01
C ARG A 588 6.44 10.84 -44.93
N GLY A 589 6.97 9.73 -44.40
CA GLY A 589 7.57 8.66 -45.23
C GLY A 589 6.58 8.09 -46.24
N ILE A 590 5.35 7.80 -45.82
CA ILE A 590 4.27 7.32 -46.69
C ILE A 590 3.90 8.37 -47.75
N GLU A 591 3.78 9.63 -47.36
CA GLU A 591 3.43 10.74 -48.27
C GLU A 591 4.49 10.97 -49.34
N GLU A 592 5.77 10.83 -49.03
CA GLU A 592 6.89 11.12 -49.91
C GLU A 592 7.37 9.88 -50.72
N HIS A 593 7.26 8.65 -50.15
CA HIS A 593 7.87 7.44 -50.71
C HIS A 593 6.92 6.23 -50.79
N GLY A 594 5.65 6.38 -50.42
CA GLY A 594 4.72 5.24 -50.38
C GLY A 594 5.13 4.25 -49.28
N ASP A 595 5.17 2.96 -49.63
CA ASP A 595 5.56 1.89 -48.71
C ASP A 595 7.09 1.61 -48.73
N ASP A 596 7.84 2.26 -49.65
CA ASP A 596 9.27 2.01 -49.91
C ASP A 596 10.15 3.04 -49.16
N PHE A 597 10.11 3.04 -47.81
CA PHE A 597 11.00 3.87 -47.00
C PHE A 597 11.57 3.15 -45.79
N VAL A 598 12.72 3.61 -45.31
CA VAL A 598 13.33 3.19 -44.06
C VAL A 598 13.18 4.31 -43.03
N PHE A 599 12.67 3.98 -41.86
CA PHE A 599 12.57 4.93 -40.76
C PHE A 599 13.88 4.97 -39.99
N GLY A 600 14.56 6.11 -40.00
CA GLY A 600 15.85 6.32 -39.33
C GLY A 600 16.09 7.78 -39.01
N ALA A 601 17.25 8.10 -38.45
CA ALA A 601 17.70 9.46 -38.23
C ALA A 601 18.97 9.70 -39.03
N GLU A 602 18.99 10.76 -39.82
CA GLU A 602 20.12 11.24 -40.57
C GLU A 602 20.35 12.73 -40.27
N GLY A 603 21.62 13.11 -40.16
CA GLY A 603 21.96 14.52 -39.94
C GLY A 603 21.66 15.34 -41.20
N VAL A 604 20.90 16.39 -41.06
CA VAL A 604 20.53 17.34 -42.11
C VAL A 604 20.93 18.76 -41.70
N ASP A 605 20.89 19.70 -42.65
CA ASP A 605 21.13 21.11 -42.31
C ASP A 605 20.10 21.60 -41.26
N PRO A 606 20.50 22.45 -40.30
CA PRO A 606 19.63 22.90 -39.21
C PRO A 606 18.29 23.48 -39.65
N GLU A 607 18.23 24.06 -40.85
CA GLU A 607 16.99 24.61 -41.41
C GLU A 607 16.03 23.56 -41.97
N GLU A 608 16.52 22.35 -42.27
CA GLU A 608 15.77 21.24 -42.83
C GLU A 608 15.40 20.19 -41.79
N GLY A 609 16.05 20.21 -40.61
CA GLY A 609 15.88 19.26 -39.54
C GLY A 609 14.53 19.34 -38.82
N ALA A 610 14.14 18.24 -38.21
CA ALA A 610 12.92 18.16 -37.36
C ALA A 610 12.93 19.19 -36.21
N GLY A 611 14.12 19.63 -35.79
CA GLY A 611 14.34 20.67 -34.79
C GLY A 611 14.20 22.11 -35.28
N ALA A 612 14.16 22.36 -36.61
CA ALA A 612 14.18 23.71 -37.19
C ALA A 612 13.04 24.64 -36.68
N LYS A 613 11.91 24.08 -36.27
CA LYS A 613 10.76 24.80 -35.67
C LYS A 613 10.58 24.49 -34.17
N SER A 614 11.53 23.77 -33.59
CA SER A 614 11.47 23.39 -32.17
C SER A 614 11.82 24.59 -31.29
N ARG A 615 11.12 24.72 -30.17
CA ARG A 615 11.46 25.66 -29.09
C ARG A 615 12.32 25.00 -28.00
N TYR A 616 12.84 23.80 -28.27
CA TYR A 616 13.59 23.02 -27.31
C TYR A 616 15.09 23.04 -27.66
N GLU A 617 15.92 23.14 -26.63
CA GLU A 617 17.35 22.92 -26.72
C GLU A 617 17.62 21.44 -26.93
N SER A 618 18.26 21.07 -28.02
CA SER A 618 18.59 19.67 -28.37
C SER A 618 20.08 19.36 -28.29
N GLU A 619 20.92 20.37 -28.11
CA GLU A 619 22.37 20.25 -28.06
C GLU A 619 22.94 20.53 -26.66
N ASP A 620 22.21 20.10 -25.60
CA ASP A 620 22.69 20.28 -24.25
C ASP A 620 23.79 19.27 -23.92
N PRO A 621 25.03 19.71 -23.67
CA PRO A 621 26.14 18.81 -23.39
C PRO A 621 25.93 17.96 -22.11
N GLU A 622 25.30 18.53 -21.06
CA GLU A 622 25.08 17.79 -19.82
C GLU A 622 24.08 16.66 -20.00
N LEU A 623 23.09 16.83 -20.89
CA LEU A 623 22.14 15.75 -21.20
C LEU A 623 22.77 14.66 -22.04
N SER A 624 23.55 15.04 -23.04
CA SER A 624 24.30 14.09 -23.90
C SER A 624 25.29 13.29 -23.06
N GLU A 625 26.02 13.94 -22.15
CA GLU A 625 26.93 13.32 -21.21
C GLU A 625 26.20 12.33 -20.29
N TRP A 626 25.05 12.73 -19.75
CA TRP A 626 24.23 11.84 -18.90
C TRP A 626 23.81 10.57 -19.62
N TYR A 627 23.35 10.65 -20.89
CA TYR A 627 22.97 9.46 -21.66
C TYR A 627 24.17 8.58 -22.01
N THR A 628 25.33 9.17 -22.30
CA THR A 628 26.56 8.43 -22.59
C THR A 628 27.05 7.68 -21.35
N GLU A 629 27.13 8.34 -20.20
CA GLU A 629 27.52 7.73 -18.93
C GLU A 629 26.61 6.56 -18.53
N HIS A 630 25.29 6.71 -18.73
CA HIS A 630 24.36 5.63 -18.42
C HIS A 630 24.39 4.46 -19.42
N ALA A 631 24.68 4.73 -20.69
CA ALA A 631 24.86 3.68 -21.69
C ALA A 631 26.13 2.87 -21.41
N GLU A 632 27.23 3.54 -21.13
CA GLU A 632 28.53 2.92 -20.80
C GLU A 632 28.41 2.07 -19.52
N ALA A 633 27.79 2.61 -18.46
CA ALA A 633 27.58 1.88 -17.21
C ALA A 633 26.68 0.64 -17.39
N ARG A 634 25.72 0.71 -18.31
CA ARG A 634 24.87 -0.43 -18.64
C ARG A 634 25.61 -1.51 -19.43
N GLU A 635 26.40 -1.12 -20.42
CA GLU A 635 27.23 -2.07 -21.18
C GLU A 635 28.25 -2.76 -20.27
N GLU A 636 28.85 -2.04 -19.33
CA GLU A 636 29.78 -2.60 -18.35
C GLU A 636 29.06 -3.59 -17.40
N ALA A 637 27.87 -3.25 -16.90
CA ALA A 637 27.08 -4.15 -16.06
C ALA A 637 26.64 -5.42 -16.83
N GLU A 638 26.24 -5.29 -18.10
CA GLU A 638 25.88 -6.43 -18.95
C GLU A 638 27.10 -7.31 -19.25
N ALA A 639 28.29 -6.73 -19.43
CA ALA A 639 29.53 -7.46 -19.61
C ALA A 639 29.95 -8.27 -18.37
N VAL A 640 29.85 -7.65 -17.18
CA VAL A 640 30.14 -8.33 -15.90
C VAL A 640 29.14 -9.48 -15.65
N ALA A 641 27.85 -9.28 -15.95
CA ALA A 641 26.84 -10.33 -15.82
C ALA A 641 27.02 -11.48 -16.81
N ALA A 642 27.64 -11.21 -17.96
CA ALA A 642 27.96 -12.24 -18.96
C ALA A 642 29.18 -13.08 -18.58
N GLU A 643 30.11 -12.53 -17.79
CA GLU A 643 31.32 -13.22 -17.32
C GLU A 643 31.06 -14.11 -16.11
N ASP A 644 30.06 -13.79 -15.27
CA ASP A 644 29.69 -14.58 -14.09
C ASP A 644 28.17 -14.77 -14.02
N PRO A 645 27.64 -15.87 -14.60
CA PRO A 645 26.22 -16.18 -14.58
C PRO A 645 25.63 -16.43 -13.17
N ASP A 646 26.49 -16.66 -12.18
CA ASP A 646 26.13 -16.84 -10.77
C ASP A 646 26.31 -15.54 -9.93
N ALA A 647 26.84 -14.47 -10.53
CA ALA A 647 26.86 -13.18 -9.89
C ALA A 647 25.41 -12.73 -9.66
N SER A 648 25.04 -12.57 -8.41
CA SER A 648 23.77 -11.89 -8.06
C SER A 648 23.69 -10.60 -8.86
N THR A 649 22.57 -10.43 -9.57
CA THR A 649 22.24 -9.26 -10.39
C THR A 649 22.91 -7.99 -9.87
N PRO A 650 23.65 -7.25 -10.68
CA PRO A 650 24.39 -6.09 -10.20
C PRO A 650 23.40 -5.15 -9.49
N GLY A 651 23.77 -4.74 -8.30
CA GLY A 651 23.06 -3.70 -7.56
C GLY A 651 23.01 -2.41 -8.40
N PRO A 652 22.29 -1.38 -7.96
CA PRO A 652 22.10 -0.16 -8.71
C PRO A 652 23.43 0.33 -9.27
N ILE A 653 23.44 0.60 -10.58
CA ILE A 653 24.63 1.02 -11.32
C ILE A 653 25.17 2.29 -10.67
N HIS A 654 26.29 2.17 -9.97
CA HIS A 654 27.03 3.31 -9.46
C HIS A 654 28.00 3.78 -10.55
N VAL A 655 27.71 4.91 -11.18
CA VAL A 655 28.67 5.56 -12.03
C VAL A 655 29.88 5.93 -11.19
N GLU A 656 31.02 5.27 -11.40
CA GLU A 656 32.25 5.51 -10.67
C GLU A 656 32.72 6.95 -10.85
N GLY A 657 32.97 7.63 -9.78
CA GLY A 657 33.58 8.94 -9.75
C GLY A 657 33.49 9.68 -8.42
N LYS A 658 32.76 9.15 -7.43
CA LYS A 658 32.80 9.70 -6.07
C LYS A 658 32.55 8.60 -5.03
N GLU A 659 33.62 8.22 -4.34
CA GLU A 659 33.55 7.63 -3.00
C GLU A 659 32.70 8.55 -2.13
N TYR A 660 31.50 8.15 -1.79
CA TYR A 660 30.74 8.78 -0.72
C TYR A 660 31.19 8.14 0.57
N ASP A 661 31.97 8.88 1.34
CA ASP A 661 32.31 8.58 2.71
C ASP A 661 31.04 8.52 3.55
N ASP A 662 30.62 7.32 3.95
CA ASP A 662 29.46 7.04 4.80
C ASP A 662 29.70 7.48 6.28
N THR A 663 30.79 8.16 6.58
CA THR A 663 31.03 8.69 7.90
C THR A 663 30.25 9.98 8.14
N PRO A 664 29.39 10.03 9.19
CA PRO A 664 28.71 11.27 9.55
C PRO A 664 29.76 12.32 9.95
N PRO A 665 29.60 13.58 9.52
CA PRO A 665 30.51 14.65 9.94
C PRO A 665 30.49 14.78 11.47
N PRO A 666 31.64 15.10 12.09
CA PRO A 666 31.71 15.27 13.53
C PRO A 666 30.78 16.39 13.99
N PRO A 667 30.22 16.32 15.21
CA PRO A 667 29.31 17.32 15.71
C PRO A 667 30.04 18.67 15.80
N GLN A 668 29.54 19.69 15.13
CA GLN A 668 29.97 21.06 15.33
C GLN A 668 29.37 21.55 16.66
N HIS A 669 30.24 22.02 17.54
CA HIS A 669 29.95 22.59 18.87
C HIS A 669 29.07 23.85 18.77
#